data_bb63861bb5191d331c44d744abbc44d1
#
_entry.id   bb63861bb5191d331c44d744abbc44d1
#
_cell.length_a   1.000
_cell.length_b   1.000
_cell.length_c   1.000
_cell.angle_alpha   90.00
_cell.angle_beta   90.00
_cell.angle_gamma   90.00
#
_symmetry.space_group_name_H-M   'P 1'
#
loop_
_entity.id
_entity.type
_entity.pdbx_description
1 polymer ?
#
loop_
_entity_poly.entity_id
_entity_poly.type
_entity_poly.pdbx_seq_one_letter_code
_entity_poly.pdbx_strand_id
1 'polypeptide(L)'
;MATTRGLDAVHLGIGIVRWSNDSGSYCAPLLLRPLAIRRHGRDYELKLRGATILNPALARALETQYGIALDPATFVALSDEDGTFKPNAVIDQLRRLTGHLGEIVVQPRLVVSTFAEVAPAMVDDAKDLAHPVLDAAGGDATAKWTLDENYQEVTAADADRRDPSTDTLLLDADAEQENIVAQIAAGNSLVVRTLPGTGATQTIVNALGMLVSQNKRVLVVSPRRASLQGIAQRLSDVGLAGLAVSYSTLRRDVVRGISRNEKAVQPQLKDVDEALVRLRSVLIDYREALSHTDAELGVSVFECVGELSRLSLLPHPPTTSARLSPRAVRALAADRASASETIVEAARLGEFRYGPGDSPWYGAQFSDGEGALRAHAIARRLHSDTLPRLLLRANALIGSTRMRPFTTVAELGIYLRLLSDLRDTLDKFEPSVFDRSLAELIVATAPRRDSPEMSAANRRRLRKLAREYVRPGMHVTDLHEALSAIQQQRIQWQRYVAAGVTPEVPTGISDVQVAWQQVAADLVALDEPLGRTQPETRLSSLPLHQLEDLLGELAEESDVLNNLQERSALMQRLRDLDLDELLTDLAARHVPEERVAAELELAWWRSALEGLLANERALLGAKTDVLQRLEADFRLVDDAHQQANAGLLAWQLAESWRIGIVDWPEEAAALKQLITQGTITSESMQRLAPHLSRTVAPVWLASPYEVPQVSDTMPVDVVIVVDAGATTLAENAGAIRRARQVVAFGDPVTESPAPFRIGLDEVDEEPVALMRPAATVESQADAAEGDETQTEASASEAPAAS
;
A
#
# COMPACT_ATOMS: atom_id res chain seq x y z
N MET A 1 -17.59 14.77 -39.45
CA MET A 1 -17.20 16.21 -39.51
C MET A 1 -17.41 16.90 -38.18
N ALA A 2 -18.64 16.99 -37.65
CA ALA A 2 -18.87 17.70 -36.37
C ALA A 2 -18.08 17.12 -35.19
N THR A 3 -18.00 15.81 -35.06
CA THR A 3 -17.26 15.12 -33.98
C THR A 3 -15.77 15.10 -34.19
N THR A 4 -15.32 14.91 -35.43
CA THR A 4 -13.89 14.69 -35.75
C THR A 4 -13.15 15.98 -36.13
N ARG A 5 -13.88 17.02 -36.58
CA ARG A 5 -13.28 18.26 -37.05
C ARG A 5 -13.93 19.53 -36.50
N GLY A 6 -14.96 19.41 -35.67
CA GLY A 6 -15.68 20.57 -35.13
C GLY A 6 -16.50 21.37 -36.14
N LEU A 7 -16.58 20.91 -37.36
CA LEU A 7 -17.30 21.61 -38.43
C LEU A 7 -18.76 21.16 -38.54
N ASP A 8 -19.69 22.09 -38.41
CA ASP A 8 -21.11 21.88 -38.65
C ASP A 8 -21.39 22.13 -40.14
N ALA A 9 -21.16 21.10 -40.91
CA ALA A 9 -21.06 21.20 -42.35
C ALA A 9 -22.05 20.30 -43.11
N VAL A 10 -23.20 19.99 -42.53
CA VAL A 10 -24.23 19.18 -43.18
C VAL A 10 -24.98 20.03 -44.22
N HIS A 11 -24.94 19.59 -45.46
CA HIS A 11 -25.60 20.28 -46.58
C HIS A 11 -26.40 19.30 -47.41
N LEU A 12 -27.41 19.83 -48.04
CA LEU A 12 -28.06 19.22 -49.20
C LEU A 12 -27.25 19.60 -50.43
N GLY A 13 -26.61 18.62 -51.05
CA GLY A 13 -25.97 18.75 -52.34
C GLY A 13 -26.98 18.52 -53.44
N ILE A 14 -27.01 19.41 -54.45
CA ILE A 14 -27.98 19.42 -55.48
C ILE A 14 -27.26 19.40 -56.84
N GLY A 15 -27.61 18.45 -57.69
CA GLY A 15 -26.95 18.23 -58.99
C GLY A 15 -25.53 17.61 -58.73
N ILE A 16 -25.33 16.42 -59.20
CA ILE A 16 -24.03 15.76 -59.04
C ILE A 16 -23.22 15.86 -60.29
N VAL A 17 -22.02 16.41 -60.17
CA VAL A 17 -21.06 16.54 -61.28
C VAL A 17 -19.97 15.48 -61.07
N ARG A 18 -19.75 14.67 -62.12
CA ARG A 18 -18.66 13.72 -62.19
C ARG A 18 -17.68 14.15 -63.26
N TRP A 19 -16.41 14.12 -62.95
CA TRP A 19 -15.33 14.33 -63.89
C TRP A 19 -14.11 13.50 -63.52
N SER A 20 -13.26 13.25 -64.48
CA SER A 20 -12.03 12.54 -64.30
C SER A 20 -10.86 13.33 -64.88
N ASN A 21 -9.71 13.22 -64.26
CA ASN A 21 -8.44 13.71 -64.77
C ASN A 21 -7.33 12.68 -64.51
N ASP A 22 -6.11 13.03 -64.89
CA ASP A 22 -4.93 12.18 -64.69
C ASP A 22 -4.68 11.80 -63.21
N SER A 23 -5.23 12.55 -62.25
CA SER A 23 -5.08 12.35 -60.81
C SER A 23 -6.19 11.48 -60.23
N GLY A 24 -7.30 11.23 -60.97
CA GLY A 24 -8.40 10.39 -60.49
C GLY A 24 -9.79 10.80 -60.95
N SER A 25 -10.80 10.08 -60.49
CA SER A 25 -12.21 10.37 -60.68
C SER A 25 -12.76 11.17 -59.50
N TYR A 26 -13.54 12.20 -59.80
CA TYR A 26 -14.11 13.11 -58.80
C TYR A 26 -15.64 13.19 -58.97
N CYS A 27 -16.33 13.35 -57.84
CA CYS A 27 -17.76 13.45 -57.77
C CYS A 27 -18.14 14.53 -56.76
N ALA A 28 -18.82 15.63 -57.19
CA ALA A 28 -19.16 16.72 -56.30
C ALA A 28 -20.52 17.31 -56.64
N PRO A 29 -21.32 17.84 -55.67
CA PRO A 29 -22.56 18.53 -55.95
C PRO A 29 -22.31 19.90 -56.58
N LEU A 30 -23.23 20.33 -57.45
CA LEU A 30 -23.19 21.65 -58.14
C LEU A 30 -23.55 22.77 -57.14
N LEU A 31 -24.66 22.60 -56.44
CA LEU A 31 -25.14 23.56 -55.45
C LEU A 31 -25.14 22.92 -54.06
N LEU A 32 -24.88 23.74 -53.07
CA LEU A 32 -24.92 23.39 -51.64
C LEU A 32 -25.95 24.24 -50.91
N ARG A 33 -26.76 23.60 -50.08
CA ARG A 33 -27.67 24.32 -49.22
C ARG A 33 -27.54 23.79 -47.77
N PRO A 34 -27.24 24.62 -46.75
CA PRO A 34 -27.10 24.18 -45.38
C PRO A 34 -28.34 23.47 -44.86
N LEU A 35 -28.16 22.35 -44.17
CA LEU A 35 -29.20 21.46 -43.65
C LEU A 35 -29.07 21.24 -42.18
N ALA A 36 -30.17 21.32 -41.43
CA ALA A 36 -30.22 20.87 -40.04
C ALA A 36 -30.99 19.56 -39.99
N ILE A 37 -30.41 18.58 -39.31
CA ILE A 37 -31.05 17.32 -38.99
C ILE A 37 -31.54 17.40 -37.53
N ARG A 38 -32.84 17.21 -37.31
CA ARG A 38 -33.42 17.16 -35.98
C ARG A 38 -34.09 15.82 -35.76
N ARG A 39 -33.87 15.22 -34.59
CA ARG A 39 -34.59 14.00 -34.23
C ARG A 39 -36.00 14.35 -33.78
N HIS A 40 -36.99 13.70 -34.40
CA HIS A 40 -38.41 13.83 -34.04
C HIS A 40 -38.96 12.43 -33.70
N GLY A 41 -39.03 12.08 -32.42
CA GLY A 41 -39.40 10.72 -31.99
C GLY A 41 -38.42 9.66 -32.49
N ARG A 42 -38.84 8.73 -33.33
CA ARG A 42 -38.04 7.70 -33.99
C ARG A 42 -37.47 8.13 -35.35
N ASP A 43 -37.97 9.23 -35.91
CA ASP A 43 -37.62 9.73 -37.24
C ASP A 43 -36.71 10.95 -37.17
N TYR A 44 -36.21 11.40 -38.33
CA TYR A 44 -35.38 12.58 -38.47
C TYR A 44 -36.06 13.58 -39.40
N GLU A 45 -36.20 14.81 -38.91
CA GLU A 45 -36.63 15.93 -39.70
C GLU A 45 -35.44 16.64 -40.33
N LEU A 46 -35.50 16.87 -41.67
CA LEU A 46 -34.52 17.62 -42.42
C LEU A 46 -35.02 19.03 -42.64
N LYS A 47 -34.36 20.03 -42.08
CA LYS A 47 -34.73 21.43 -42.23
C LYS A 47 -33.67 22.20 -42.97
N LEU A 48 -34.01 22.72 -44.13
CA LEU A 48 -33.15 23.61 -44.91
C LEU A 48 -32.88 24.91 -44.14
N ARG A 49 -31.65 25.36 -44.17
CA ARG A 49 -31.20 26.61 -43.54
C ARG A 49 -30.41 27.46 -44.54
N GLY A 50 -30.43 28.76 -44.35
CA GLY A 50 -29.62 29.67 -45.15
C GLY A 50 -29.93 29.68 -46.65
N ALA A 51 -29.09 30.38 -47.40
CA ALA A 51 -29.17 30.49 -48.88
C ALA A 51 -28.48 29.30 -49.58
N THR A 52 -28.91 29.05 -50.79
CA THR A 52 -28.18 28.12 -51.68
C THR A 52 -26.94 28.82 -52.19
N ILE A 53 -25.83 28.09 -52.27
CA ILE A 53 -24.55 28.56 -52.82
C ILE A 53 -24.07 27.62 -53.92
N LEU A 54 -23.35 28.16 -54.89
CA LEU A 54 -22.58 27.36 -55.82
C LEU A 54 -21.46 26.67 -55.04
N ASN A 55 -21.17 25.41 -55.32
CA ASN A 55 -20.07 24.71 -54.69
C ASN A 55 -18.72 25.34 -55.09
N PRO A 56 -18.04 26.04 -54.17
CA PRO A 56 -16.84 26.77 -54.53
C PRO A 56 -15.66 25.86 -54.88
N ALA A 57 -15.62 24.64 -54.31
CA ALA A 57 -14.59 23.66 -54.63
C ALA A 57 -14.76 23.13 -56.07
N LEU A 58 -15.98 22.88 -56.49
CA LEU A 58 -16.27 22.51 -57.87
C LEU A 58 -15.96 23.64 -58.84
N ALA A 59 -16.39 24.90 -58.54
CA ALA A 59 -16.11 26.05 -59.37
C ALA A 59 -14.60 26.22 -59.61
N ARG A 60 -13.82 26.16 -58.54
CA ARG A 60 -12.34 26.24 -58.61
C ARG A 60 -11.72 25.06 -59.38
N ALA A 61 -12.23 23.83 -59.21
CA ALA A 61 -11.74 22.66 -59.94
C ALA A 61 -11.99 22.81 -61.47
N LEU A 62 -13.16 23.26 -61.84
CA LEU A 62 -13.49 23.46 -63.24
C LEU A 62 -12.71 24.64 -63.90
N GLU A 63 -12.47 25.70 -63.14
CA GLU A 63 -11.65 26.84 -63.61
C GLU A 63 -10.17 26.42 -63.76
N THR A 64 -9.62 25.69 -62.77
CA THR A 64 -8.20 25.30 -62.76
C THR A 64 -7.90 24.22 -63.80
N GLN A 65 -8.78 23.26 -63.97
CA GLN A 65 -8.53 22.07 -64.80
C GLN A 65 -9.02 22.29 -66.27
N TYR A 66 -10.11 23.00 -66.43
CA TYR A 66 -10.76 23.13 -67.72
C TYR A 66 -10.88 24.59 -68.19
N GLY A 67 -10.44 25.58 -67.45
CA GLY A 67 -10.55 26.99 -67.74
C GLY A 67 -12.02 27.53 -67.77
N ILE A 68 -12.95 26.80 -67.15
CA ILE A 68 -14.37 27.15 -67.09
C ILE A 68 -14.63 27.93 -65.75
N ALA A 69 -14.72 29.24 -65.86
CA ALA A 69 -15.13 30.09 -64.79
C ALA A 69 -16.63 30.06 -64.55
N LEU A 70 -17.08 29.69 -63.33
CA LEU A 70 -18.48 29.72 -62.97
C LEU A 70 -18.76 30.96 -62.13
N ASP A 71 -19.70 31.81 -62.55
CA ASP A 71 -20.12 32.96 -61.79
C ASP A 71 -21.15 32.54 -60.69
N PRO A 72 -20.80 32.59 -59.40
CA PRO A 72 -21.67 32.17 -58.30
C PRO A 72 -23.03 32.91 -58.29
N ALA A 73 -23.02 34.21 -58.55
CA ALA A 73 -24.24 35.01 -58.53
C ALA A 73 -25.24 34.57 -59.61
N THR A 74 -24.76 34.33 -60.83
CA THR A 74 -25.58 33.84 -61.91
C THR A 74 -26.17 32.45 -61.69
N PHE A 75 -25.38 31.53 -61.15
CA PHE A 75 -25.81 30.15 -60.79
C PHE A 75 -26.81 30.11 -59.66
N VAL A 76 -26.64 30.93 -58.64
CA VAL A 76 -27.62 31.06 -57.56
C VAL A 76 -28.93 31.72 -58.05
N ALA A 77 -28.84 32.77 -58.79
CA ALA A 77 -30.02 33.42 -59.41
C ALA A 77 -30.84 32.48 -60.27
N LEU A 78 -30.20 31.64 -61.07
CA LEU A 78 -30.87 30.60 -61.87
C LEU A 78 -31.55 29.51 -61.04
N SER A 79 -31.16 29.31 -59.80
CA SER A 79 -31.76 28.33 -58.92
C SER A 79 -33.07 28.79 -58.23
N ASP A 80 -33.37 30.09 -58.31
CA ASP A 80 -34.52 30.69 -57.65
C ASP A 80 -35.30 31.50 -58.68
N GLU A 81 -36.46 31.03 -59.01
CA GLU A 81 -37.37 31.71 -59.94
C GLU A 81 -38.67 31.99 -59.20
N ASP A 82 -38.97 33.28 -59.01
CA ASP A 82 -40.15 33.79 -58.28
C ASP A 82 -40.32 33.18 -56.87
N GLY A 83 -39.21 32.98 -56.11
CA GLY A 83 -39.21 32.34 -54.76
C GLY A 83 -39.41 30.81 -54.78
N THR A 84 -39.42 30.21 -55.98
CA THR A 84 -39.48 28.74 -56.12
C THR A 84 -38.10 28.19 -56.51
N PHE A 85 -37.64 27.27 -55.79
CA PHE A 85 -36.33 26.63 -56.03
C PHE A 85 -36.42 25.70 -57.24
N LYS A 86 -35.71 26.04 -58.36
CA LYS A 86 -35.68 25.29 -59.59
C LYS A 86 -34.26 24.85 -59.99
N PRO A 87 -33.77 23.74 -59.50
CA PRO A 87 -32.37 23.30 -59.69
C PRO A 87 -32.06 22.87 -61.14
N ASN A 88 -33.10 22.50 -61.92
CA ASN A 88 -32.87 22.00 -63.28
C ASN A 88 -32.26 23.08 -64.21
N ALA A 89 -32.65 24.33 -64.06
CA ALA A 89 -32.09 25.43 -64.84
C ALA A 89 -30.59 25.59 -64.67
N VAL A 90 -30.14 25.41 -63.45
CA VAL A 90 -28.72 25.46 -63.05
C VAL A 90 -27.95 24.24 -63.62
N ILE A 91 -28.55 23.07 -63.58
CA ILE A 91 -27.96 21.82 -64.07
C ILE A 91 -27.81 21.94 -65.61
N ASP A 92 -28.83 22.41 -66.30
CA ASP A 92 -28.84 22.60 -67.76
C ASP A 92 -27.85 23.70 -68.17
N GLN A 93 -27.67 24.74 -67.38
CA GLN A 93 -26.63 25.74 -67.62
C GLN A 93 -25.20 25.13 -67.50
N LEU A 94 -24.92 24.34 -66.49
CA LEU A 94 -23.64 23.68 -66.45
C LEU A 94 -23.44 22.70 -67.58
N ARG A 95 -24.44 21.92 -67.94
CA ARG A 95 -24.40 21.01 -69.13
C ARG A 95 -24.07 21.74 -70.40
N ARG A 96 -24.65 22.94 -70.65
CA ARG A 96 -24.31 23.76 -71.78
C ARG A 96 -22.88 24.24 -71.82
N LEU A 97 -22.35 24.64 -70.63
CA LEU A 97 -20.94 25.08 -70.47
C LEU A 97 -19.97 23.96 -70.70
N THR A 98 -20.31 22.75 -70.22
CA THR A 98 -19.40 21.59 -70.16
C THR A 98 -19.66 20.61 -71.32
N GLY A 99 -20.67 20.85 -72.17
CA GLY A 99 -21.10 19.89 -73.18
C GLY A 99 -20.08 19.58 -74.29
N HIS A 100 -19.01 20.38 -74.36
CA HIS A 100 -17.90 20.11 -75.30
C HIS A 100 -16.83 19.22 -74.66
N LEU A 101 -16.94 18.93 -73.36
CA LEU A 101 -16.02 18.09 -72.54
C LEU A 101 -16.72 16.76 -72.26
N GLY A 102 -16.37 15.71 -72.99
CA GLY A 102 -17.01 14.38 -72.88
C GLY A 102 -16.74 13.70 -71.50
N GLU A 103 -15.81 14.21 -70.73
CA GLU A 103 -15.41 13.65 -69.47
C GLU A 103 -16.24 14.16 -68.28
N ILE A 104 -17.10 15.21 -68.50
CA ILE A 104 -17.92 15.80 -67.45
C ILE A 104 -19.36 15.36 -67.60
N VAL A 105 -19.86 14.66 -66.54
CA VAL A 105 -21.27 14.19 -66.51
C VAL A 105 -22.01 14.90 -65.39
N VAL A 106 -23.15 15.54 -65.76
CA VAL A 106 -23.99 16.24 -64.75
C VAL A 106 -25.31 15.49 -64.58
N GLN A 107 -25.58 15.00 -63.37
CA GLN A 107 -26.75 14.23 -62.99
C GLN A 107 -27.70 15.04 -62.13
N PRO A 108 -29.04 15.01 -62.36
CA PRO A 108 -30.02 15.64 -61.49
C PRO A 108 -30.31 14.79 -60.26
N ARG A 109 -29.36 14.75 -59.35
CA ARG A 109 -29.41 13.93 -58.13
C ARG A 109 -29.26 14.84 -56.89
N LEU A 110 -29.92 14.47 -55.78
CA LEU A 110 -29.78 15.07 -54.50
C LEU A 110 -28.94 14.17 -53.58
N VAL A 111 -28.09 14.77 -52.77
CA VAL A 111 -27.30 14.05 -51.81
C VAL A 111 -27.22 14.82 -50.47
N VAL A 112 -27.34 14.16 -49.35
CA VAL A 112 -27.08 14.76 -48.04
C VAL A 112 -25.73 14.28 -47.57
N SER A 113 -24.81 15.21 -47.39
CA SER A 113 -23.45 14.89 -46.91
C SER A 113 -22.84 16.10 -46.18
N THR A 114 -21.59 15.95 -45.75
CA THR A 114 -20.85 17.00 -45.09
C THR A 114 -19.89 17.67 -46.06
N PHE A 115 -20.09 18.97 -46.29
CA PHE A 115 -19.25 19.80 -47.13
C PHE A 115 -18.76 21.00 -46.35
N ALA A 116 -17.45 21.28 -46.40
CA ALA A 116 -16.86 22.42 -45.73
C ALA A 116 -15.83 23.08 -46.65
N GLU A 117 -15.95 24.38 -46.83
CA GLU A 117 -14.94 25.18 -47.51
C GLU A 117 -14.04 25.85 -46.44
N VAL A 118 -12.90 25.21 -46.11
CA VAL A 118 -11.96 25.70 -45.11
C VAL A 118 -10.64 26.19 -45.72
N ALA A 119 -10.29 25.68 -46.88
CA ALA A 119 -9.00 25.90 -47.51
C ALA A 119 -8.68 27.38 -47.81
N PRO A 120 -9.56 28.20 -48.39
CA PRO A 120 -9.23 29.60 -48.71
C PRO A 120 -8.84 30.39 -47.46
N ALA A 121 -9.65 30.31 -46.40
CA ALA A 121 -9.42 31.01 -45.15
C ALA A 121 -8.10 30.54 -44.46
N MET A 122 -7.83 29.25 -44.50
CA MET A 122 -6.58 28.69 -43.94
C MET A 122 -5.35 29.09 -44.76
N VAL A 123 -5.48 29.12 -46.12
CA VAL A 123 -4.37 29.56 -46.98
C VAL A 123 -4.09 31.05 -46.79
N ASP A 124 -5.13 31.89 -46.67
CA ASP A 124 -4.96 33.28 -46.35
C ASP A 124 -4.33 33.50 -44.99
N ASP A 125 -4.71 32.70 -44.01
CA ASP A 125 -4.13 32.72 -42.69
C ASP A 125 -2.68 32.20 -42.63
N ALA A 126 -2.28 31.41 -43.62
CA ALA A 126 -0.94 30.85 -43.73
C ALA A 126 0.04 31.72 -44.53
N LYS A 127 -0.28 32.97 -44.88
CA LYS A 127 0.58 33.85 -45.69
C LYS A 127 1.84 34.32 -44.96
N ASP A 128 1.80 34.45 -43.61
CA ASP A 128 2.93 34.85 -42.77
C ASP A 128 3.16 33.83 -41.66
N LEU A 129 3.91 32.77 -41.95
CA LEU A 129 4.17 31.66 -41.03
C LEU A 129 5.52 31.72 -40.30
N ALA A 130 6.13 32.89 -40.19
CA ALA A 130 7.40 33.02 -39.45
C ALA A 130 7.22 32.78 -37.96
N HIS A 131 7.57 31.60 -37.51
CA HIS A 131 7.47 31.23 -36.10
C HIS A 131 8.51 30.18 -35.74
N PRO A 132 9.31 30.33 -34.65
CA PRO A 132 10.41 29.43 -34.31
C PRO A 132 10.01 27.96 -34.21
N VAL A 133 8.81 27.65 -33.68
CA VAL A 133 8.30 26.28 -33.59
C VAL A 133 7.97 25.70 -34.96
N LEU A 134 7.42 26.51 -35.87
CA LEU A 134 7.13 26.07 -37.25
C LEU A 134 8.42 25.88 -38.06
N ASP A 135 9.39 26.78 -37.90
CA ASP A 135 10.69 26.72 -38.55
C ASP A 135 11.46 25.47 -38.11
N ALA A 136 11.50 25.22 -36.77
CA ALA A 136 12.11 24.02 -36.18
C ALA A 136 11.42 22.73 -36.67
N ALA A 137 10.08 22.71 -36.71
CA ALA A 137 9.30 21.58 -37.24
C ALA A 137 9.51 21.37 -38.73
N GLY A 138 9.76 22.46 -39.49
CA GLY A 138 10.14 22.43 -40.91
C GLY A 138 11.59 21.97 -41.16
N GLY A 139 12.40 21.78 -40.12
CA GLY A 139 13.75 21.26 -40.20
C GLY A 139 14.88 22.31 -40.06
N ASP A 140 14.53 23.54 -39.69
CA ASP A 140 15.57 24.58 -39.42
C ASP A 140 16.31 24.25 -38.09
N ALA A 141 17.58 23.91 -38.25
CA ALA A 141 18.46 23.56 -37.13
C ALA A 141 18.74 24.75 -36.20
N THR A 142 18.74 25.98 -36.73
CA THR A 142 18.98 27.21 -35.95
C THR A 142 17.79 27.50 -35.04
N ALA A 143 16.58 27.37 -35.58
CA ALA A 143 15.35 27.54 -34.83
C ALA A 143 15.25 26.50 -33.72
N LYS A 144 15.60 25.27 -34.05
CA LYS A 144 15.62 24.16 -33.07
C LYS A 144 16.61 24.46 -31.93
N TRP A 145 17.85 24.85 -32.28
CA TRP A 145 18.85 25.19 -31.29
C TRP A 145 18.41 26.35 -30.39
N THR A 146 17.78 27.38 -30.96
CA THR A 146 17.26 28.53 -30.19
C THR A 146 16.15 28.12 -29.23
N LEU A 147 15.28 27.20 -29.62
CA LEU A 147 14.23 26.65 -28.75
C LEU A 147 14.84 25.84 -27.60
N ASP A 148 15.85 25.01 -27.89
CA ASP A 148 16.54 24.21 -26.89
C ASP A 148 17.32 25.10 -25.89
N GLU A 149 17.96 26.19 -26.36
CA GLU A 149 18.68 27.13 -25.50
C GLU A 149 17.75 27.93 -24.58
N ASN A 150 16.57 28.26 -25.04
CA ASN A 150 15.58 29.01 -24.27
C ASN A 150 14.78 28.11 -23.32
N TYR A 151 14.91 26.77 -23.42
CA TYR A 151 14.22 25.86 -22.55
C TYR A 151 14.75 25.92 -21.12
N GLN A 152 13.85 26.13 -20.17
CA GLN A 152 14.14 26.13 -18.74
C GLN A 152 13.61 24.87 -18.11
N GLU A 153 14.50 24.03 -17.58
CA GLU A 153 14.09 22.90 -16.81
C GLU A 153 13.56 23.37 -15.45
N VAL A 154 12.25 23.24 -15.26
CA VAL A 154 11.57 23.62 -14.04
C VAL A 154 10.77 22.41 -13.56
N THR A 155 10.93 22.08 -12.30
CA THR A 155 10.11 21.08 -11.62
C THR A 155 9.15 21.76 -10.65
N ALA A 156 7.97 21.19 -10.47
CA ALA A 156 7.02 21.65 -9.47
C ALA A 156 7.64 21.52 -8.06
N ALA A 157 7.31 22.45 -7.19
CA ALA A 157 7.65 22.30 -5.77
C ALA A 157 6.91 21.11 -5.18
N ASP A 158 7.55 20.41 -4.24
CA ASP A 158 6.94 19.28 -3.54
C ASP A 158 5.58 19.68 -2.97
N ALA A 159 4.54 19.02 -3.45
CA ALA A 159 3.15 19.28 -3.07
C ALA A 159 2.90 19.16 -1.56
N ASP A 160 3.65 18.26 -0.91
CA ASP A 160 3.51 18.01 0.52
C ASP A 160 4.11 19.12 1.38
N ARG A 161 5.11 19.86 0.85
CA ARG A 161 5.90 20.85 1.62
C ARG A 161 5.75 22.29 1.14
N ARG A 162 5.08 22.52 0.00
CA ARG A 162 4.89 23.88 -0.51
C ARG A 162 3.92 24.67 0.34
N ASP A 163 4.12 25.98 0.39
CA ASP A 163 3.17 26.89 1.03
C ASP A 163 1.85 26.89 0.25
N PRO A 164 0.69 26.66 0.89
CA PRO A 164 -0.62 26.67 0.23
C PRO A 164 -0.87 27.97 -0.56
N SER A 165 -0.35 29.10 -0.12
CA SER A 165 -0.51 30.38 -0.84
C SER A 165 0.15 30.41 -2.23
N THR A 166 1.08 29.46 -2.51
CA THR A 166 1.73 29.30 -3.81
C THR A 166 1.05 28.27 -4.69
N ASP A 167 0.07 27.54 -4.15
CA ASP A 167 -0.68 26.54 -4.88
C ASP A 167 -1.79 27.20 -5.68
N THR A 168 -1.80 26.96 -6.98
CA THR A 168 -2.76 27.55 -7.93
C THR A 168 -3.57 26.49 -8.67
N LEU A 169 -3.51 25.25 -8.22
CA LEU A 169 -4.27 24.16 -8.84
C LEU A 169 -5.76 24.39 -8.66
N LEU A 170 -6.50 24.14 -9.73
CA LEU A 170 -7.97 24.18 -9.77
C LEU A 170 -8.60 22.80 -9.62
N LEU A 171 -7.84 21.77 -9.94
CA LEU A 171 -8.22 20.35 -9.92
C LEU A 171 -7.00 19.56 -9.44
N ASP A 172 -7.23 18.39 -8.86
CA ASP A 172 -6.16 17.47 -8.47
C ASP A 172 -5.16 17.23 -9.59
N ALA A 173 -3.92 17.05 -9.24
CA ALA A 173 -2.86 16.73 -10.17
C ALA A 173 -1.86 15.78 -9.53
N ASP A 174 -1.35 14.85 -10.32
CA ASP A 174 -0.18 14.07 -9.91
C ASP A 174 1.13 14.87 -10.15
N ALA A 175 2.23 14.36 -9.65
CA ALA A 175 3.51 15.03 -9.72
C ALA A 175 3.97 15.32 -11.17
N GLU A 176 3.65 14.46 -12.14
CA GLU A 176 3.99 14.68 -13.54
C GLU A 176 3.11 15.77 -14.16
N GLN A 177 1.82 15.78 -13.85
CA GLN A 177 0.89 16.81 -14.28
C GLN A 177 1.28 18.18 -13.70
N GLU A 178 1.67 18.23 -12.43
CA GLU A 178 2.19 19.46 -11.81
C GLU A 178 3.47 19.96 -12.46
N ASN A 179 4.40 19.06 -12.79
CA ASN A 179 5.61 19.39 -13.53
C ASN A 179 5.30 19.99 -14.91
N ILE A 180 4.32 19.41 -15.62
CA ILE A 180 3.86 19.96 -16.92
C ILE A 180 3.29 21.36 -16.74
N VAL A 181 2.46 21.60 -15.72
CA VAL A 181 1.92 22.93 -15.41
C VAL A 181 3.03 23.93 -15.08
N ALA A 182 4.01 23.52 -14.28
CA ALA A 182 5.17 24.35 -13.94
C ALA A 182 6.01 24.72 -15.18
N GLN A 183 6.25 23.76 -16.07
CA GLN A 183 6.94 23.98 -17.35
C GLN A 183 6.19 24.96 -18.25
N ILE A 184 4.86 24.83 -18.33
CA ILE A 184 3.99 25.74 -19.07
C ILE A 184 4.04 27.14 -18.45
N ALA A 185 3.99 27.24 -17.12
CA ALA A 185 4.06 28.51 -16.40
C ALA A 185 5.38 29.25 -16.63
N ALA A 186 6.50 28.52 -16.76
CA ALA A 186 7.82 29.04 -17.07
C ALA A 186 7.95 29.59 -18.50
N GLY A 187 7.00 29.31 -19.40
CA GLY A 187 7.01 29.81 -20.77
C GLY A 187 7.57 28.82 -21.79
N ASN A 188 7.85 27.59 -21.40
CA ASN A 188 8.39 26.57 -22.30
C ASN A 188 7.35 26.14 -23.34
N SER A 189 7.80 25.96 -24.57
CA SER A 189 7.01 25.27 -25.59
C SER A 189 7.21 23.76 -25.46
N LEU A 190 6.12 23.00 -25.36
CA LEU A 190 6.15 21.58 -24.97
C LEU A 190 5.30 20.71 -25.88
N VAL A 191 5.72 19.46 -26.02
CA VAL A 191 4.87 18.37 -26.51
C VAL A 191 4.63 17.39 -25.37
N VAL A 192 3.38 17.33 -24.92
CA VAL A 192 2.93 16.45 -23.84
C VAL A 192 2.27 15.22 -24.46
N ARG A 193 2.89 14.07 -24.29
CA ARG A 193 2.32 12.79 -24.74
C ARG A 193 1.29 12.33 -23.72
N THR A 194 0.08 12.14 -24.17
CA THR A 194 -1.05 11.75 -23.32
C THR A 194 -1.64 10.43 -23.79
N LEU A 195 -1.91 9.54 -22.85
CA LEU A 195 -2.72 8.34 -23.11
C LEU A 195 -4.16 8.55 -22.62
N PRO A 196 -5.13 7.84 -23.16
CA PRO A 196 -6.50 7.89 -22.64
C PRO A 196 -6.52 7.57 -21.14
N GLY A 197 -7.15 8.43 -20.34
CA GLY A 197 -7.27 8.25 -18.88
C GLY A 197 -6.15 8.87 -18.03
N THR A 198 -5.09 9.44 -18.62
CA THR A 198 -3.99 10.08 -17.87
C THR A 198 -4.26 11.52 -17.41
N GLY A 199 -5.49 11.98 -17.49
CA GLY A 199 -5.86 13.29 -16.95
C GLY A 199 -5.48 14.50 -17.81
N ALA A 200 -5.22 14.35 -19.12
CA ALA A 200 -4.83 15.44 -20.01
C ALA A 200 -5.74 16.69 -19.91
N THR A 201 -7.07 16.49 -19.90
CA THR A 201 -8.02 17.61 -19.75
C THR A 201 -7.89 18.32 -18.42
N GLN A 202 -7.57 17.59 -17.35
CA GLN A 202 -7.36 18.10 -16.00
C GLN A 202 -6.09 18.96 -15.95
N THR A 203 -5.00 18.47 -16.52
CA THR A 203 -3.72 19.20 -16.65
C THR A 203 -3.92 20.50 -17.45
N ILE A 204 -4.70 20.45 -18.56
CA ILE A 204 -5.02 21.63 -19.36
C ILE A 204 -5.80 22.66 -18.54
N VAL A 205 -6.80 22.24 -17.77
CA VAL A 205 -7.58 23.14 -16.91
C VAL A 205 -6.71 23.83 -15.86
N ASN A 206 -5.81 23.09 -15.21
CA ASN A 206 -4.84 23.65 -14.27
C ASN A 206 -3.88 24.64 -14.96
N ALA A 207 -3.36 24.29 -16.13
CA ALA A 207 -2.53 25.19 -16.93
C ALA A 207 -3.28 26.45 -17.34
N LEU A 208 -4.55 26.36 -17.73
CA LEU A 208 -5.38 27.54 -18.04
C LEU A 208 -5.57 28.45 -16.82
N GLY A 209 -5.84 27.86 -15.64
CA GLY A 209 -5.93 28.63 -14.40
C GLY A 209 -4.65 29.37 -14.09
N MET A 210 -3.52 28.70 -14.18
CA MET A 210 -2.19 29.25 -13.98
C MET A 210 -1.87 30.36 -14.98
N LEU A 211 -2.10 30.14 -16.26
CA LEU A 211 -1.82 31.15 -17.32
C LEU A 211 -2.69 32.40 -17.18
N VAL A 212 -3.96 32.21 -16.85
CA VAL A 212 -4.90 33.33 -16.63
C VAL A 212 -4.52 34.13 -15.38
N SER A 213 -4.07 33.48 -14.30
CA SER A 213 -3.56 34.17 -13.11
C SER A 213 -2.32 35.04 -13.41
N GLN A 214 -1.52 34.63 -14.38
CA GLN A 214 -0.40 35.40 -14.94
C GLN A 214 -0.84 36.46 -15.97
N ASN A 215 -2.14 36.71 -16.10
CA ASN A 215 -2.72 37.64 -17.08
C ASN A 215 -2.36 37.31 -18.53
N LYS A 216 -2.15 36.05 -18.87
CA LYS A 216 -1.91 35.56 -20.23
C LYS A 216 -3.22 35.25 -20.95
N ARG A 217 -3.27 35.56 -22.25
CA ARG A 217 -4.38 35.18 -23.12
C ARG A 217 -4.04 33.87 -23.83
N VAL A 218 -4.94 32.92 -23.77
CA VAL A 218 -4.73 31.55 -24.26
C VAL A 218 -5.70 31.21 -25.38
N LEU A 219 -5.19 30.65 -26.46
CA LEU A 219 -5.97 30.04 -27.54
C LEU A 219 -5.85 28.51 -27.43
N VAL A 220 -6.96 27.85 -27.17
CA VAL A 220 -7.02 26.37 -27.12
C VAL A 220 -7.60 25.88 -28.42
N VAL A 221 -6.89 25.00 -29.10
CA VAL A 221 -7.26 24.49 -30.43
C VAL A 221 -7.43 22.99 -30.38
N SER A 222 -8.55 22.48 -30.84
CA SER A 222 -8.79 21.04 -31.04
C SER A 222 -9.73 20.78 -32.21
N PRO A 223 -9.46 19.73 -33.00
CA PRO A 223 -10.40 19.31 -34.02
C PRO A 223 -11.66 18.69 -33.43
N ARG A 224 -11.59 18.20 -32.19
CA ARG A 224 -12.71 17.54 -31.52
C ARG A 224 -13.49 18.53 -30.67
N ARG A 225 -14.71 18.85 -31.10
CA ARG A 225 -15.60 19.72 -30.32
C ARG A 225 -15.88 19.21 -28.91
N ALA A 226 -15.89 17.89 -28.71
CA ALA A 226 -16.10 17.28 -27.41
C ALA A 226 -14.99 17.64 -26.40
N SER A 227 -13.72 17.65 -26.83
CA SER A 227 -12.58 18.04 -26.00
C SER A 227 -12.69 19.51 -25.57
N LEU A 228 -13.00 20.41 -26.48
CA LEU A 228 -13.22 21.83 -26.17
C LEU A 228 -14.40 22.04 -25.22
N GLN A 229 -15.51 21.33 -25.43
CA GLN A 229 -16.67 21.36 -24.53
C GLN A 229 -16.34 20.79 -23.16
N GLY A 230 -15.54 19.70 -23.09
CA GLY A 230 -15.07 19.10 -21.83
C GLY A 230 -14.23 20.06 -21.00
N ILE A 231 -13.33 20.82 -21.64
CA ILE A 231 -12.53 21.87 -20.97
C ILE A 231 -13.45 22.99 -20.44
N ALA A 232 -14.35 23.50 -21.27
CA ALA A 232 -15.28 24.57 -20.89
C ALA A 232 -16.18 24.12 -19.72
N GLN A 233 -16.65 22.87 -19.76
CA GLN A 233 -17.50 22.31 -18.70
C GLN A 233 -16.73 22.20 -17.39
N ARG A 234 -15.51 21.64 -17.39
CA ARG A 234 -14.70 21.53 -16.16
C ARG A 234 -14.37 22.89 -15.56
N LEU A 235 -14.04 23.89 -16.38
CA LEU A 235 -13.89 25.27 -15.90
C LEU A 235 -15.19 25.82 -15.28
N SER A 236 -16.33 25.48 -15.85
CA SER A 236 -17.64 25.87 -15.29
C SER A 236 -17.93 25.17 -13.97
N ASP A 237 -17.58 23.88 -13.83
CA ASP A 237 -17.81 23.06 -12.63
C ASP A 237 -17.01 23.58 -11.42
N VAL A 238 -15.80 24.11 -11.66
CA VAL A 238 -14.99 24.76 -10.61
C VAL A 238 -15.37 26.22 -10.37
N GLY A 239 -16.49 26.69 -10.92
CA GLY A 239 -16.98 28.08 -10.68
C GLY A 239 -16.45 29.13 -11.65
N LEU A 240 -15.65 28.77 -12.68
CA LEU A 240 -15.05 29.66 -13.66
C LEU A 240 -15.87 29.72 -14.96
N ALA A 241 -17.18 29.64 -14.87
CA ALA A 241 -18.07 29.74 -16.01
C ALA A 241 -17.84 31.01 -16.84
N GLY A 242 -17.71 30.86 -18.17
CA GLY A 242 -17.44 31.96 -19.08
C GLY A 242 -15.97 32.44 -19.07
N LEU A 243 -15.03 31.71 -18.43
CA LEU A 243 -13.59 31.96 -18.56
C LEU A 243 -13.12 31.61 -19.96
N ALA A 244 -13.58 30.48 -20.49
CA ALA A 244 -13.34 30.07 -21.86
C ALA A 244 -14.54 30.42 -22.73
N VAL A 245 -14.26 31.06 -23.87
CA VAL A 245 -15.26 31.49 -24.85
C VAL A 245 -15.04 30.76 -26.17
N SER A 246 -16.14 30.43 -26.88
CA SER A 246 -16.08 29.86 -28.21
C SER A 246 -16.82 30.71 -29.25
N TYR A 247 -16.40 30.62 -30.51
CA TYR A 247 -16.98 31.44 -31.58
C TYR A 247 -18.49 31.26 -31.70
N SER A 248 -18.95 30.04 -31.69
CA SER A 248 -20.36 29.69 -31.88
C SER A 248 -21.25 30.17 -30.70
N THR A 249 -20.68 30.41 -29.52
CA THR A 249 -21.44 30.81 -28.30
C THR A 249 -20.90 32.06 -27.64
N LEU A 250 -20.07 32.85 -28.35
CA LEU A 250 -19.32 33.98 -27.85
C LEU A 250 -20.15 34.95 -26.99
N ARG A 251 -21.31 35.40 -27.49
CA ARG A 251 -22.19 36.29 -26.74
C ARG A 251 -22.62 35.72 -25.40
N ARG A 252 -23.01 34.44 -25.38
CA ARG A 252 -23.48 33.75 -24.19
C ARG A 252 -22.35 33.60 -23.16
N ASP A 253 -21.16 33.23 -23.63
CA ASP A 253 -20.03 32.94 -22.79
C ASP A 253 -19.44 34.24 -22.21
N VAL A 254 -19.37 35.33 -22.97
CA VAL A 254 -19.01 36.67 -22.49
C VAL A 254 -19.99 37.15 -21.40
N VAL A 255 -21.29 36.97 -21.60
CA VAL A 255 -22.30 37.33 -20.57
C VAL A 255 -22.11 36.53 -19.30
N ARG A 256 -21.78 35.24 -19.42
CA ARG A 256 -21.46 34.40 -18.26
C ARG A 256 -20.20 34.87 -17.54
N GLY A 257 -19.15 35.24 -18.29
CA GLY A 257 -17.91 35.80 -17.74
C GLY A 257 -18.16 37.10 -16.96
N ILE A 258 -18.94 38.02 -17.52
CA ILE A 258 -19.36 39.27 -16.83
C ILE A 258 -20.14 38.92 -15.57
N SER A 259 -21.15 38.04 -15.63
CA SER A 259 -21.97 37.64 -14.48
C SER A 259 -21.12 36.99 -13.38
N ARG A 260 -20.11 36.19 -13.74
CA ARG A 260 -19.13 35.66 -12.80
C ARG A 260 -18.36 36.78 -12.09
N ASN A 261 -17.81 37.74 -12.86
CA ASN A 261 -17.03 38.84 -12.33
C ASN A 261 -17.86 39.76 -11.40
N GLU A 262 -19.15 39.95 -11.70
CA GLU A 262 -20.04 40.73 -10.84
C GLU A 262 -20.33 40.03 -9.50
N LYS A 263 -20.40 38.69 -9.50
CA LYS A 263 -20.75 37.89 -8.31
C LYS A 263 -19.57 37.45 -7.49
N ALA A 264 -18.33 37.51 -8.03
CA ALA A 264 -17.16 37.04 -7.35
C ALA A 264 -16.87 37.82 -6.07
N VAL A 265 -16.61 37.07 -5.00
CA VAL A 265 -16.27 37.56 -3.66
C VAL A 265 -14.91 36.99 -3.31
N GLN A 266 -14.11 37.75 -2.57
CA GLN A 266 -12.82 37.31 -2.09
C GLN A 266 -12.98 36.10 -1.15
N PRO A 267 -12.37 34.95 -1.44
CA PRO A 267 -12.43 33.80 -0.55
C PRO A 267 -11.56 34.04 0.70
N GLN A 268 -11.97 33.46 1.82
CA GLN A 268 -11.18 33.43 3.06
C GLN A 268 -10.35 32.15 3.10
N LEU A 269 -9.09 32.26 2.73
CA LEU A 269 -8.17 31.12 2.60
C LEU A 269 -7.45 30.79 3.91
N LYS A 270 -7.24 31.75 4.80
CA LYS A 270 -6.36 31.61 5.97
C LYS A 270 -6.62 30.39 6.82
N ASP A 271 -7.87 30.14 7.20
CA ASP A 271 -8.22 29.03 8.09
C ASP A 271 -8.07 27.68 7.39
N VAL A 272 -8.34 27.64 6.07
CA VAL A 272 -8.18 26.46 5.21
C VAL A 272 -6.70 26.14 5.03
N ASP A 273 -5.88 27.12 4.72
CA ASP A 273 -4.43 26.97 4.54
C ASP A 273 -3.75 26.51 5.83
N GLU A 274 -4.11 27.12 6.98
CA GLU A 274 -3.59 26.68 8.28
C GLU A 274 -4.01 25.25 8.64
N ALA A 275 -5.21 24.83 8.27
CA ALA A 275 -5.67 23.46 8.46
C ALA A 275 -4.93 22.49 7.54
N LEU A 276 -4.75 22.88 6.27
CA LEU A 276 -4.01 22.08 5.28
C LEU A 276 -2.56 21.83 5.70
N VAL A 277 -1.86 22.91 6.15
CA VAL A 277 -0.48 22.77 6.65
C VAL A 277 -0.40 21.82 7.83
N ARG A 278 -1.33 21.92 8.79
CA ARG A 278 -1.35 21.02 9.96
C ARG A 278 -1.59 19.57 9.56
N LEU A 279 -2.55 19.31 8.68
CA LEU A 279 -2.87 17.94 8.24
C LEU A 279 -1.74 17.35 7.41
N ARG A 280 -1.16 18.13 6.48
CA ARG A 280 0.04 17.72 5.73
C ARG A 280 1.18 17.35 6.66
N SER A 281 1.49 18.18 7.65
CA SER A 281 2.56 17.91 8.62
C SER A 281 2.36 16.58 9.34
N VAL A 282 1.15 16.32 9.86
CA VAL A 282 0.86 15.07 10.57
C VAL A 282 0.99 13.83 9.66
N LEU A 283 0.52 13.92 8.43
CA LEU A 283 0.60 12.83 7.47
C LEU A 283 2.03 12.60 6.97
N ILE A 284 2.81 13.67 6.78
CA ILE A 284 4.23 13.60 6.44
C ILE A 284 5.02 12.96 7.57
N ASP A 285 4.83 13.46 8.82
CA ASP A 285 5.51 12.90 9.98
C ASP A 285 5.23 11.41 10.13
N TYR A 286 3.99 10.99 9.88
CA TYR A 286 3.61 9.58 9.86
C TYR A 286 4.32 8.80 8.75
N ARG A 287 4.33 9.31 7.51
CA ARG A 287 4.98 8.67 6.36
C ARG A 287 6.49 8.58 6.57
N GLU A 288 7.11 9.67 7.05
CA GLU A 288 8.54 9.71 7.34
C GLU A 288 8.89 8.72 8.45
N ALA A 289 8.09 8.64 9.52
CA ALA A 289 8.30 7.69 10.60
C ALA A 289 8.19 6.22 10.13
N LEU A 290 7.32 5.92 9.17
CA LEU A 290 7.23 4.58 8.58
C LEU A 290 8.47 4.19 7.78
N SER A 291 9.05 5.14 7.04
CA SER A 291 10.18 4.92 6.14
C SER A 291 11.53 5.24 6.75
N HIS A 292 11.55 5.88 7.93
CA HIS A 292 12.79 6.20 8.63
C HIS A 292 13.56 4.94 8.98
N THR A 293 14.80 4.86 8.53
CA THR A 293 15.70 3.76 8.86
C THR A 293 16.37 4.04 10.19
N ASP A 294 16.12 3.19 11.19
CA ASP A 294 16.79 3.29 12.50
C ASP A 294 18.30 3.09 12.36
N ALA A 295 19.09 3.96 12.99
CA ALA A 295 20.54 3.98 12.84
C ALA A 295 21.23 2.77 13.50
N GLU A 296 20.61 2.17 14.54
CA GLU A 296 21.18 1.00 15.24
C GLU A 296 20.76 -0.32 14.59
N LEU A 297 19.53 -0.40 14.12
CA LEU A 297 18.96 -1.62 13.53
C LEU A 297 19.15 -1.70 12.02
N GLY A 298 19.33 -0.58 11.34
CA GLY A 298 19.50 -0.49 9.89
C GLY A 298 18.23 -0.82 9.10
N VAL A 299 17.06 -0.79 9.74
CA VAL A 299 15.75 -1.11 9.14
C VAL A 299 14.69 -0.09 9.52
N SER A 300 13.68 0.04 8.67
CA SER A 300 12.51 0.88 8.88
C SER A 300 11.29 0.06 9.35
N VAL A 301 10.28 0.75 9.87
CA VAL A 301 8.99 0.13 10.21
C VAL A 301 8.34 -0.51 8.97
N PHE A 302 8.43 0.18 7.83
CA PHE A 302 7.89 -0.31 6.56
C PHE A 302 8.56 -1.62 6.11
N GLU A 303 9.89 -1.70 6.21
CA GLU A 303 10.64 -2.93 5.93
C GLU A 303 10.29 -4.06 6.89
N CYS A 304 10.15 -3.77 8.19
CA CYS A 304 9.70 -4.76 9.17
C CYS A 304 8.34 -5.36 8.80
N VAL A 305 7.37 -4.52 8.44
CA VAL A 305 6.04 -4.98 8.02
C VAL A 305 6.11 -5.79 6.72
N GLY A 306 6.93 -5.37 5.77
CA GLY A 306 7.18 -6.08 4.51
C GLY A 306 7.73 -7.50 4.74
N GLU A 307 8.77 -7.62 5.57
CA GLU A 307 9.38 -8.91 5.89
C GLU A 307 8.46 -9.82 6.71
N LEU A 308 7.73 -9.27 7.68
CA LEU A 308 6.72 -10.03 8.41
C LEU A 308 5.62 -10.55 7.49
N SER A 309 5.20 -9.74 6.52
CA SER A 309 4.23 -10.16 5.51
C SER A 309 4.80 -11.27 4.63
N ARG A 310 6.05 -11.16 4.19
CA ARG A 310 6.75 -12.20 3.42
C ARG A 310 6.83 -13.53 4.18
N LEU A 311 7.18 -13.47 5.48
CA LEU A 311 7.24 -14.65 6.33
C LEU A 311 5.87 -15.31 6.50
N SER A 312 4.80 -14.53 6.57
CA SER A 312 3.42 -15.05 6.69
C SER A 312 2.93 -15.77 5.43
N LEU A 313 3.51 -15.48 4.27
CA LEU A 313 3.16 -16.09 2.99
C LEU A 313 3.98 -17.34 2.64
N LEU A 314 4.90 -17.76 3.52
CA LEU A 314 5.65 -19.00 3.32
C LEU A 314 4.71 -20.22 3.33
N PRO A 315 5.02 -21.31 2.62
CA PRO A 315 4.22 -22.54 2.64
C PRO A 315 3.99 -23.10 4.06
N HIS A 316 4.98 -22.90 4.94
CA HIS A 316 4.92 -23.23 6.36
C HIS A 316 5.36 -21.99 7.15
N PRO A 317 4.44 -21.06 7.44
CA PRO A 317 4.77 -19.83 8.14
C PRO A 317 5.37 -20.11 9.53
N PRO A 318 6.37 -19.35 9.99
CA PRO A 318 6.85 -19.43 11.35
C PRO A 318 5.78 -18.95 12.32
N THR A 319 5.77 -19.49 13.53
CA THR A 319 4.68 -19.27 14.51
C THR A 319 5.18 -18.90 15.91
N THR A 320 6.49 -18.64 16.10
CA THR A 320 7.01 -18.28 17.42
C THR A 320 6.30 -17.07 18.03
N SER A 321 6.06 -17.15 19.31
CA SER A 321 5.61 -16.01 20.13
C SER A 321 6.75 -15.35 20.92
N ALA A 322 7.95 -15.92 20.86
CA ALA A 322 9.11 -15.39 21.57
C ALA A 322 9.43 -13.95 21.18
N ARG A 323 9.84 -13.15 22.15
CA ARG A 323 10.29 -11.79 21.98
C ARG A 323 11.74 -11.67 22.35
N LEU A 324 12.51 -11.07 21.47
CA LEU A 324 13.92 -10.84 21.72
C LEU A 324 14.13 -9.58 22.55
N SER A 325 15.08 -9.63 23.47
CA SER A 325 15.46 -8.44 24.22
C SER A 325 16.04 -7.35 23.30
N PRO A 326 15.98 -6.07 23.67
CA PRO A 326 16.60 -5.00 22.89
C PRO A 326 18.10 -5.21 22.63
N ARG A 327 18.79 -5.93 23.54
CA ARG A 327 20.20 -6.31 23.37
C ARG A 327 20.36 -7.34 22.26
N ALA A 328 19.55 -8.38 22.27
CA ALA A 328 19.55 -9.43 21.25
C ALA A 328 19.20 -8.86 19.86
N VAL A 329 18.17 -7.99 19.78
CA VAL A 329 17.76 -7.35 18.52
C VAL A 329 18.90 -6.56 17.89
N ARG A 330 19.65 -5.77 18.68
CA ARG A 330 20.82 -5.01 18.22
C ARG A 330 21.98 -5.91 17.83
N ALA A 331 22.29 -6.92 18.64
CA ALA A 331 23.36 -7.85 18.31
C ALA A 331 23.12 -8.58 16.98
N LEU A 332 21.89 -9.02 16.75
CA LEU A 332 21.47 -9.69 15.52
C LEU A 332 21.35 -8.74 14.32
N ALA A 333 21.13 -7.46 14.51
CA ALA A 333 21.11 -6.49 13.42
C ALA A 333 22.42 -6.46 12.64
N ALA A 334 23.56 -6.65 13.34
CA ALA A 334 24.88 -6.67 12.73
C ALA A 334 25.18 -7.97 11.97
N ASP A 335 24.80 -9.14 12.52
CA ASP A 335 25.11 -10.46 11.94
C ASP A 335 24.02 -11.49 12.29
N ARG A 336 22.85 -11.35 11.68
CA ARG A 336 21.75 -12.30 11.83
C ARG A 336 21.97 -13.61 11.08
N ALA A 337 22.74 -13.54 10.00
CA ALA A 337 23.04 -14.72 9.18
C ALA A 337 23.82 -15.76 9.96
N SER A 338 24.86 -15.36 10.69
CA SER A 338 25.68 -16.26 11.52
C SER A 338 24.86 -16.92 12.65
N ALA A 339 23.94 -16.14 13.29
CA ALA A 339 23.04 -16.72 14.28
C ALA A 339 22.07 -17.72 13.64
N SER A 340 21.57 -17.44 12.44
CA SER A 340 20.71 -18.33 11.68
C SER A 340 21.43 -19.64 11.31
N GLU A 341 22.67 -19.56 10.86
CA GLU A 341 23.48 -20.74 10.59
C GLU A 341 23.72 -21.56 11.85
N THR A 342 24.01 -20.90 12.97
CA THR A 342 24.27 -21.57 14.27
C THR A 342 23.03 -22.30 14.77
N ILE A 343 21.84 -21.70 14.67
CA ILE A 343 20.59 -22.32 15.13
C ILE A 343 20.17 -23.48 14.23
N VAL A 344 20.38 -23.37 12.91
CA VAL A 344 20.13 -24.47 11.96
C VAL A 344 21.07 -25.64 12.24
N GLU A 345 22.35 -25.38 12.52
CA GLU A 345 23.31 -26.44 12.85
C GLU A 345 22.93 -27.14 14.17
N ALA A 346 22.52 -26.39 15.19
CA ALA A 346 22.00 -26.97 16.42
C ALA A 346 20.75 -27.85 16.16
N ALA A 347 19.83 -27.39 15.31
CA ALA A 347 18.64 -28.17 14.92
C ALA A 347 19.03 -29.46 14.17
N ARG A 348 20.00 -29.39 13.26
CA ARG A 348 20.53 -30.54 12.50
C ARG A 348 21.11 -31.59 13.42
N LEU A 349 21.81 -31.15 14.48
CA LEU A 349 22.35 -32.05 15.52
C LEU A 349 21.27 -32.60 16.46
N GLY A 350 20.01 -32.17 16.32
CA GLY A 350 18.87 -32.70 17.04
C GLY A 350 18.49 -31.93 18.31
N GLU A 351 18.94 -30.67 18.51
CA GLU A 351 18.71 -29.91 19.74
C GLU A 351 17.22 -29.70 20.01
N PHE A 352 16.42 -29.40 18.98
CA PHE A 352 15.00 -29.12 19.14
C PHE A 352 14.09 -30.34 18.94
N ARG A 353 14.66 -31.56 18.96
CA ARG A 353 13.87 -32.81 18.93
C ARG A 353 13.20 -33.08 20.27
N TYR A 354 13.78 -32.58 21.36
CA TYR A 354 13.32 -32.73 22.72
C TYR A 354 13.06 -31.37 23.33
N GLY A 355 11.97 -31.25 24.03
CA GLY A 355 11.56 -30.06 24.75
C GLY A 355 11.70 -30.23 26.29
N PRO A 356 11.40 -29.15 27.03
CA PRO A 356 11.32 -29.23 28.50
C PRO A 356 10.26 -30.25 28.90
N GLY A 357 10.72 -31.33 29.59
CA GLY A 357 9.81 -32.38 30.07
C GLY A 357 9.70 -33.63 29.21
N ASP A 358 10.29 -33.67 28.04
CA ASP A 358 10.28 -34.87 27.17
C ASP A 358 11.33 -35.88 27.61
N SER A 359 12.43 -35.40 28.21
CA SER A 359 13.47 -36.26 28.73
C SER A 359 14.09 -35.66 29.99
N PRO A 360 14.40 -36.50 31.00
CA PRO A 360 15.10 -36.04 32.19
C PRO A 360 16.54 -35.59 31.91
N TRP A 361 17.11 -35.91 30.74
CA TRP A 361 18.40 -35.41 30.28
C TRP A 361 18.31 -34.02 29.63
N TYR A 362 17.11 -33.48 29.45
CA TYR A 362 16.99 -32.14 28.86
C TYR A 362 17.66 -31.09 29.73
N GLY A 363 18.52 -30.29 29.10
CA GLY A 363 19.29 -29.26 29.82
C GLY A 363 20.45 -29.77 30.65
N ALA A 364 20.76 -31.07 30.67
CA ALA A 364 21.92 -31.61 31.33
C ALA A 364 23.22 -31.02 30.79
N GLN A 365 24.16 -30.70 31.70
CA GLN A 365 25.43 -30.10 31.33
C GLN A 365 26.58 -31.05 31.66
N PHE A 366 27.43 -31.28 30.65
CA PHE A 366 28.61 -32.12 30.78
C PHE A 366 29.83 -31.36 30.27
N SER A 367 30.97 -31.58 30.92
CA SER A 367 32.25 -31.00 30.52
C SER A 367 32.83 -31.62 29.24
N ASP A 368 32.49 -32.88 28.97
CA ASP A 368 32.94 -33.63 27.81
C ASP A 368 31.92 -34.72 27.44
N GLY A 369 32.02 -35.26 26.20
CA GLY A 369 31.14 -36.31 25.73
C GLY A 369 31.32 -37.65 26.50
N GLU A 370 32.50 -37.93 27.05
CA GLU A 370 32.70 -39.08 27.93
C GLU A 370 31.94 -38.92 29.26
N GLY A 371 31.77 -37.70 29.76
CA GLY A 371 30.95 -37.40 30.92
C GLY A 371 29.49 -37.79 30.71
N ALA A 372 28.92 -37.51 29.58
CA ALA A 372 27.54 -37.88 29.21
C ALA A 372 27.38 -39.42 29.14
N LEU A 373 28.33 -40.12 28.52
CA LEU A 373 28.32 -41.58 28.43
C LEU A 373 28.48 -42.23 29.82
N ARG A 374 29.39 -41.68 30.67
CA ARG A 374 29.58 -42.13 32.07
C ARG A 374 28.29 -41.90 32.90
N ALA A 375 27.68 -40.76 32.79
CA ALA A 375 26.44 -40.48 33.51
C ALA A 375 25.30 -41.44 33.08
N HIS A 376 25.13 -41.69 31.80
CA HIS A 376 24.17 -42.66 31.29
C HIS A 376 24.48 -44.08 31.80
N ALA A 377 25.75 -44.49 31.80
CA ALA A 377 26.16 -45.78 32.34
C ALA A 377 25.90 -45.89 33.86
N ILE A 378 26.10 -44.79 34.63
CA ILE A 378 25.75 -44.72 36.02
C ILE A 378 24.24 -44.88 36.24
N ALA A 379 23.41 -44.14 35.45
CA ALA A 379 21.96 -44.21 35.54
C ALA A 379 21.47 -45.65 35.25
N ARG A 380 21.95 -46.27 34.18
CA ARG A 380 21.64 -47.68 33.85
C ARG A 380 22.04 -48.63 34.97
N ARG A 381 23.25 -48.51 35.53
CA ARG A 381 23.73 -49.35 36.63
C ARG A 381 22.88 -49.13 37.89
N LEU A 382 22.55 -47.89 38.23
CA LEU A 382 21.69 -47.57 39.38
C LEU A 382 20.31 -48.21 39.21
N HIS A 383 19.65 -48.03 38.07
CA HIS A 383 18.34 -48.58 37.78
C HIS A 383 18.31 -50.10 37.77
N SER A 384 19.21 -50.75 37.00
CA SER A 384 19.17 -52.18 36.74
C SER A 384 19.74 -53.05 37.87
N ASP A 385 20.67 -52.52 38.68
CA ASP A 385 21.45 -53.38 39.56
C ASP A 385 21.64 -52.77 40.97
N THR A 386 22.31 -51.61 41.09
CA THR A 386 22.84 -51.22 42.42
C THR A 386 21.78 -50.70 43.36
N LEU A 387 20.77 -49.92 42.89
CA LEU A 387 19.68 -49.44 43.71
C LEU A 387 18.73 -50.56 44.13
N PRO A 388 18.23 -51.44 43.22
CA PRO A 388 17.38 -52.55 43.61
C PRO A 388 18.04 -53.49 44.63
N ARG A 389 19.33 -53.80 44.47
CA ARG A 389 20.06 -54.62 45.43
C ARG A 389 20.20 -53.91 46.77
N LEU A 390 20.50 -52.58 46.76
CA LEU A 390 20.55 -51.83 48.01
C LEU A 390 19.21 -51.86 48.73
N LEU A 391 18.11 -51.59 48.01
CA LEU A 391 16.76 -51.55 48.58
C LEU A 391 16.35 -52.90 49.14
N LEU A 392 16.65 -53.99 48.43
CA LEU A 392 16.39 -55.36 48.92
C LEU A 392 17.08 -55.62 50.24
N ARG A 393 18.42 -55.35 50.32
CA ARG A 393 19.21 -55.54 51.51
C ARG A 393 18.83 -54.59 52.63
N ALA A 394 18.59 -53.32 52.32
CA ALA A 394 18.20 -52.30 53.30
C ALA A 394 16.80 -52.62 53.88
N ASN A 395 15.85 -53.00 53.07
CA ASN A 395 14.53 -53.39 53.54
C ASN A 395 14.60 -54.64 54.43
N ALA A 396 15.41 -55.65 54.10
CA ALA A 396 15.67 -56.79 54.96
C ALA A 396 16.31 -56.40 56.30
N LEU A 397 17.33 -55.51 56.27
CA LEU A 397 18.02 -55.01 57.47
C LEU A 397 17.07 -54.17 58.34
N ILE A 398 16.36 -53.19 57.77
CA ILE A 398 15.43 -52.30 58.50
C ILE A 398 14.20 -53.10 59.00
N GLY A 399 13.71 -54.05 58.18
CA GLY A 399 12.63 -54.92 58.54
C GLY A 399 12.94 -55.86 59.71
N SER A 400 14.24 -56.15 59.97
CA SER A 400 14.66 -56.86 61.16
C SER A 400 14.78 -55.97 62.41
N THR A 401 14.70 -54.63 62.19
CA THR A 401 14.55 -53.66 63.29
C THR A 401 13.10 -53.27 63.42
N ARG A 402 12.73 -52.60 64.46
CA ARG A 402 11.34 -52.04 64.59
C ARG A 402 11.22 -50.61 64.11
N MET A 403 12.16 -50.18 63.25
CA MET A 403 12.15 -48.90 62.64
C MET A 403 11.05 -48.81 61.54
N ARG A 404 10.47 -47.63 61.36
CA ARG A 404 9.59 -47.39 60.20
C ARG A 404 10.33 -47.56 58.88
N PRO A 405 9.67 -47.97 57.82
CA PRO A 405 10.29 -48.01 56.49
C PRO A 405 10.83 -46.64 56.12
N PHE A 406 12.02 -46.62 55.52
CA PHE A 406 12.61 -45.38 54.98
C PHE A 406 11.93 -45.02 53.63
N THR A 407 11.86 -43.75 53.33
CA THR A 407 11.18 -43.21 52.13
C THR A 407 12.15 -42.67 51.09
N THR A 408 13.38 -42.36 51.49
CA THR A 408 14.41 -41.78 50.57
C THR A 408 15.77 -42.46 50.85
N VAL A 409 16.70 -42.40 49.88
CA VAL A 409 18.07 -42.89 50.03
C VAL A 409 18.83 -42.07 51.07
N ALA A 410 18.55 -40.79 51.18
CA ALA A 410 19.15 -39.93 52.21
C ALA A 410 18.70 -40.35 53.63
N GLU A 411 17.41 -40.70 53.80
CA GLU A 411 16.87 -41.19 55.07
C GLU A 411 17.50 -42.52 55.46
N LEU A 412 17.68 -43.43 54.48
CA LEU A 412 18.41 -44.66 54.74
C LEU A 412 19.83 -44.41 55.29
N GLY A 413 20.52 -43.40 54.71
CA GLY A 413 21.83 -43.01 55.23
C GLY A 413 21.83 -42.55 56.69
N ILE A 414 20.78 -41.87 57.11
CA ILE A 414 20.57 -41.46 58.51
C ILE A 414 20.33 -42.72 59.35
N TYR A 415 19.53 -43.70 58.89
CA TYR A 415 19.26 -44.91 59.60
C TYR A 415 20.50 -45.75 59.77
N LEU A 416 21.29 -45.93 58.70
CA LEU A 416 22.54 -46.72 58.79
C LEU A 416 23.56 -46.10 59.75
N ARG A 417 23.71 -44.76 59.76
CA ARG A 417 24.57 -44.06 60.72
C ARG A 417 24.09 -44.26 62.10
N LEU A 418 22.78 -44.11 62.36
CA LEU A 418 22.17 -44.30 63.66
C LEU A 418 22.41 -45.76 64.15
N LEU A 419 22.15 -46.73 63.26
CA LEU A 419 22.37 -48.17 63.64
C LEU A 419 23.87 -48.48 63.90
N SER A 420 24.78 -47.89 63.19
CA SER A 420 26.22 -48.01 63.43
C SER A 420 26.62 -47.40 64.82
N ASP A 421 26.12 -46.18 65.08
CA ASP A 421 26.37 -45.51 66.34
C ASP A 421 25.77 -46.29 67.57
N LEU A 422 24.53 -46.88 67.31
CA LEU A 422 23.89 -47.71 68.29
C LEU A 422 24.71 -49.05 68.57
N ARG A 423 25.25 -49.61 67.49
CA ARG A 423 26.09 -50.80 67.57
C ARG A 423 27.32 -50.51 68.47
N ASP A 424 28.04 -49.45 68.16
CA ASP A 424 29.23 -49.04 68.88
C ASP A 424 28.93 -48.70 70.32
N THR A 425 27.70 -48.26 70.64
CA THR A 425 27.19 -48.02 71.95
C THR A 425 26.80 -49.29 72.64
N LEU A 426 26.05 -50.22 72.03
CA LEU A 426 25.62 -51.44 72.61
C LEU A 426 26.78 -52.45 72.79
N ASP A 427 27.88 -52.29 72.11
CA ASP A 427 29.13 -53.01 72.35
C ASP A 427 29.73 -52.66 73.69
N LYS A 428 29.50 -51.42 74.20
CA LYS A 428 30.06 -50.91 75.45
C LYS A 428 29.05 -50.85 76.59
N PHE A 429 27.72 -50.72 76.24
CA PHE A 429 26.67 -50.55 77.21
C PHE A 429 25.63 -51.65 77.11
N GLU A 430 24.91 -51.95 78.23
CA GLU A 430 23.78 -52.86 78.24
C GLU A 430 22.58 -52.25 77.56
N PRO A 431 21.73 -52.97 76.80
CA PRO A 431 20.54 -52.40 76.12
C PRO A 431 19.57 -51.66 77.05
N SER A 432 19.51 -52.02 78.31
CA SER A 432 18.73 -51.41 79.37
C SER A 432 19.04 -49.94 79.61
N VAL A 433 20.17 -49.42 79.07
CA VAL A 433 20.50 -47.97 79.10
C VAL A 433 19.53 -47.11 78.29
N PHE A 434 18.83 -47.71 77.29
CA PHE A 434 17.84 -47.00 76.47
C PHE A 434 16.42 -47.02 77.10
N ASP A 435 16.15 -47.86 78.12
CA ASP A 435 14.84 -48.03 78.76
C ASP A 435 14.41 -46.88 79.66
N ARG A 436 15.31 -46.05 80.13
CA ARG A 436 15.03 -44.97 81.10
C ARG A 436 15.69 -43.64 80.70
N SER A 437 15.16 -42.56 81.31
CA SER A 437 15.75 -41.23 81.08
C SER A 437 17.19 -41.18 81.66
N LEU A 438 18.13 -40.74 80.87
CA LEU A 438 19.55 -40.56 81.21
C LEU A 438 19.82 -39.18 81.79
N ALA A 439 18.85 -38.24 81.86
CA ALA A 439 19.07 -36.87 82.26
C ALA A 439 19.77 -36.71 83.62
N GLU A 440 19.31 -37.48 84.67
CA GLU A 440 19.92 -37.47 85.98
C GLU A 440 21.33 -38.11 86.03
N LEU A 441 21.53 -39.12 85.18
CA LEU A 441 22.85 -39.79 85.06
C LEU A 441 23.87 -38.90 84.34
N ILE A 442 23.47 -38.18 83.37
CA ILE A 442 24.26 -37.17 82.62
C ILE A 442 24.67 -36.06 83.59
N VAL A 443 23.71 -35.46 84.30
CA VAL A 443 23.98 -34.49 85.38
C VAL A 443 24.94 -35.01 86.50
N ALA A 444 24.77 -36.24 86.91
CA ALA A 444 25.59 -36.83 87.94
C ALA A 444 27.04 -37.11 87.48
N THR A 445 27.24 -37.42 86.21
CA THR A 445 28.55 -37.66 85.61
C THR A 445 29.26 -36.41 85.13
N ALA A 446 28.56 -35.33 84.98
CA ALA A 446 29.10 -34.04 84.56
C ALA A 446 30.15 -33.49 85.56
N PRO A 447 31.02 -32.58 85.11
CA PRO A 447 31.92 -31.87 86.04
C PRO A 447 31.15 -31.17 87.17
N ARG A 448 31.70 -31.03 88.32
CA ARG A 448 31.03 -30.48 89.51
C ARG A 448 30.55 -29.00 89.31
N ARG A 449 31.23 -28.34 88.45
CA ARG A 449 30.90 -26.95 88.05
C ARG A 449 29.54 -26.83 87.31
N ASP A 450 29.14 -27.83 86.56
CA ASP A 450 27.97 -27.78 85.66
C ASP A 450 26.68 -28.30 86.32
N SER A 451 26.81 -28.83 87.56
CA SER A 451 25.67 -29.36 88.37
C SER A 451 25.83 -29.13 89.88
N PRO A 452 25.86 -27.88 90.34
CA PRO A 452 26.08 -27.52 91.70
C PRO A 452 24.99 -27.98 92.69
N GLU A 453 23.79 -28.15 92.27
CA GLU A 453 22.59 -28.45 93.04
C GLU A 453 22.47 -29.94 93.47
N MET A 454 23.22 -30.85 92.88
CA MET A 454 23.14 -32.28 93.16
C MET A 454 23.96 -32.63 94.36
N SER A 455 23.34 -33.23 95.41
CA SER A 455 24.01 -33.70 96.59
C SER A 455 25.13 -34.74 96.30
N ALA A 456 26.23 -34.70 97.03
CA ALA A 456 27.39 -35.61 96.87
C ALA A 456 27.00 -37.11 97.01
N ALA A 457 26.05 -37.40 97.89
CA ALA A 457 25.61 -38.81 98.12
C ALA A 457 24.79 -39.29 96.90
N ASN A 458 23.88 -38.49 96.39
CA ASN A 458 23.07 -38.82 95.19
C ASN A 458 23.94 -38.89 93.90
N ARG A 459 24.94 -38.03 93.80
CA ARG A 459 25.89 -38.07 92.68
C ARG A 459 26.73 -39.37 92.68
N ARG A 460 27.15 -39.81 93.88
CA ARG A 460 27.90 -41.10 93.99
C ARG A 460 27.01 -42.28 93.68
N ARG A 461 25.75 -42.28 94.11
CA ARG A 461 24.76 -43.31 93.78
C ARG A 461 24.51 -43.43 92.31
N LEU A 462 24.22 -42.29 91.67
CA LEU A 462 23.93 -42.21 90.24
C LEU A 462 25.17 -42.53 89.38
N ARG A 463 26.37 -42.13 89.77
CA ARG A 463 27.60 -42.53 89.10
C ARG A 463 27.84 -44.01 89.19
N LYS A 464 27.59 -44.67 90.37
CA LYS A 464 27.64 -46.11 90.47
C LYS A 464 26.62 -46.76 89.51
N LEU A 465 25.36 -46.30 89.51
CA LEU A 465 24.32 -46.75 88.60
C LEU A 465 24.69 -46.58 87.11
N ALA A 466 25.29 -45.48 86.80
CA ALA A 466 25.76 -45.22 85.42
C ALA A 466 26.85 -46.22 84.97
N ARG A 467 27.72 -46.63 85.92
CA ARG A 467 28.72 -47.65 85.62
C ARG A 467 28.15 -49.08 85.49
N GLU A 468 27.03 -49.37 86.18
CA GLU A 468 26.31 -50.66 86.04
C GLU A 468 25.70 -50.89 84.64
N TYR A 469 25.52 -49.79 83.82
CA TYR A 469 25.11 -49.94 82.41
C TYR A 469 26.30 -50.22 81.52
N VAL A 470 27.55 -50.06 81.92
CA VAL A 470 28.72 -50.43 81.15
C VAL A 470 28.93 -51.95 81.24
N ARG A 471 29.14 -52.61 80.07
CA ARG A 471 29.31 -54.04 80.00
C ARG A 471 30.54 -54.51 80.74
N PRO A 472 30.56 -55.67 81.43
CA PRO A 472 31.68 -56.20 82.07
C PRO A 472 32.91 -56.33 81.16
N GLY A 473 34.06 -55.75 81.58
CA GLY A 473 35.30 -55.77 80.83
C GLY A 473 35.51 -54.63 79.85
N MET A 474 34.51 -53.76 79.67
CA MET A 474 34.65 -52.58 78.79
C MET A 474 35.04 -51.34 79.59
N HIS A 475 35.94 -50.56 79.03
CA HIS A 475 36.43 -49.33 79.66
C HIS A 475 35.90 -48.10 78.85
N VAL A 476 35.17 -47.21 79.50
CA VAL A 476 34.64 -45.96 78.95
C VAL A 476 35.41 -44.80 79.60
N THR A 477 36.18 -44.07 78.76
CA THR A 477 37.12 -43.04 79.24
C THR A 477 36.36 -41.82 79.80
N ASP A 478 35.40 -41.33 79.15
CA ASP A 478 34.48 -40.26 79.56
C ASP A 478 33.04 -40.78 79.59
N LEU A 479 32.51 -41.04 80.79
CA LEU A 479 31.19 -41.58 80.98
C LEU A 479 30.10 -40.50 80.78
N HIS A 480 30.46 -39.23 80.98
CA HIS A 480 29.54 -38.12 80.79
C HIS A 480 29.26 -37.88 79.31
N GLU A 481 30.36 -37.84 78.54
CA GLU A 481 30.23 -37.67 77.06
C GLU A 481 29.49 -38.87 76.41
N ALA A 482 29.86 -40.11 76.88
CA ALA A 482 29.17 -41.29 76.34
C ALA A 482 27.66 -41.31 76.66
N LEU A 483 27.24 -40.98 77.88
CA LEU A 483 25.80 -40.92 78.24
C LEU A 483 25.08 -39.79 77.50
N SER A 484 25.76 -38.65 77.28
CA SER A 484 25.21 -37.57 76.47
C SER A 484 25.01 -38.02 75.02
N ALA A 485 25.96 -38.72 74.43
CA ALA A 485 25.82 -39.32 73.07
C ALA A 485 24.71 -40.36 73.06
N ILE A 486 24.55 -41.21 74.05
CA ILE A 486 23.47 -42.19 74.17
C ILE A 486 22.08 -41.47 74.25
N GLN A 487 21.99 -40.36 75.01
CA GLN A 487 20.76 -39.56 75.04
C GLN A 487 20.40 -38.99 73.69
N GLN A 488 21.40 -38.51 72.94
CA GLN A 488 21.14 -38.00 71.54
C GLN A 488 20.72 -39.17 70.64
N GLN A 489 21.38 -40.29 70.67
CA GLN A 489 21.01 -41.48 69.95
C GLN A 489 19.60 -41.98 70.31
N ARG A 490 19.21 -41.90 71.55
CA ARG A 490 17.87 -42.26 72.04
C ARG A 490 16.84 -41.30 71.46
N ILE A 491 17.08 -40.01 71.44
CA ILE A 491 16.17 -39.00 70.89
C ILE A 491 16.01 -39.26 69.37
N GLN A 492 17.11 -39.53 68.64
CA GLN A 492 17.05 -39.86 67.22
C GLN A 492 16.34 -41.20 67.02
N TRP A 493 16.63 -42.27 67.81
CA TRP A 493 15.94 -43.55 67.66
C TRP A 493 14.44 -43.46 67.86
N GLN A 494 13.96 -42.72 68.87
CA GLN A 494 12.52 -42.49 69.12
C GLN A 494 11.80 -41.74 68.00
N ARG A 495 12.51 -41.08 67.11
CA ARG A 495 11.86 -40.48 65.95
C ARG A 495 11.44 -41.49 64.87
N TYR A 496 12.10 -42.64 64.88
CA TYR A 496 11.96 -43.64 63.81
C TYR A 496 11.33 -44.97 64.27
N VAL A 497 11.07 -45.10 65.57
CA VAL A 497 10.37 -46.26 66.12
C VAL A 497 9.16 -45.92 66.97
N ALA A 498 8.29 -46.84 67.22
CA ALA A 498 7.18 -46.72 68.21
C ALA A 498 7.72 -46.51 69.63
N ALA A 499 6.97 -45.81 70.48
CA ALA A 499 7.37 -45.58 71.89
C ALA A 499 7.61 -46.86 72.61
N GLY A 500 8.72 -46.93 73.37
CA GLY A 500 9.07 -48.06 74.27
C GLY A 500 9.84 -49.18 73.58
N VAL A 501 10.25 -48.99 72.30
CA VAL A 501 11.08 -49.99 71.58
C VAL A 501 12.58 -49.76 71.90
N THR A 502 13.26 -50.75 72.55
CA THR A 502 14.71 -50.75 72.71
C THR A 502 15.47 -51.00 71.45
N PRO A 503 16.62 -50.35 71.20
CA PRO A 503 17.38 -50.58 70.00
C PRO A 503 17.88 -52.02 69.92
N GLU A 504 17.55 -52.70 68.83
CA GLU A 504 18.14 -53.96 68.39
C GLU A 504 18.98 -53.71 67.15
N VAL A 505 20.23 -54.12 67.22
CA VAL A 505 21.14 -53.86 66.08
C VAL A 505 21.31 -55.16 65.27
N PRO A 506 20.90 -55.16 64.01
CA PRO A 506 21.03 -56.32 63.16
C PRO A 506 22.47 -56.55 62.71
N THR A 507 22.74 -57.77 62.27
CA THR A 507 24.03 -58.09 61.60
C THR A 507 24.00 -57.66 60.17
N GLY A 508 25.13 -57.25 59.56
CA GLY A 508 25.24 -56.87 58.14
C GLY A 508 25.09 -55.40 57.82
N ILE A 509 25.08 -54.53 58.87
CA ILE A 509 25.01 -53.04 58.64
C ILE A 509 26.13 -52.56 57.71
N SER A 510 27.35 -53.03 57.93
CA SER A 510 28.57 -52.62 57.22
C SER A 510 28.43 -52.89 55.70
N ASP A 511 27.82 -54.02 55.34
CA ASP A 511 27.63 -54.41 53.90
C ASP A 511 26.60 -53.50 53.21
N VAL A 512 25.53 -53.19 53.98
CA VAL A 512 24.47 -52.27 53.48
C VAL A 512 25.01 -50.85 53.41
N GLN A 513 25.86 -50.43 54.37
CA GLN A 513 26.50 -49.14 54.39
C GLN A 513 27.46 -48.93 53.23
N VAL A 514 28.26 -49.92 52.87
CA VAL A 514 29.13 -49.88 51.69
C VAL A 514 28.29 -49.78 50.41
N ALA A 515 27.22 -50.56 50.31
CA ALA A 515 26.31 -50.50 49.16
C ALA A 515 25.60 -49.14 49.08
N TRP A 516 25.16 -48.61 50.21
CA TRP A 516 24.57 -47.25 50.29
C TRP A 516 25.56 -46.16 49.88
N GLN A 517 26.84 -46.24 50.35
CA GLN A 517 27.88 -45.26 49.98
C GLN A 517 28.12 -45.24 48.47
N GLN A 518 28.12 -46.44 47.84
CA GLN A 518 28.26 -46.57 46.38
C GLN A 518 27.09 -45.91 45.66
N VAL A 519 25.85 -46.22 46.02
CA VAL A 519 24.66 -45.65 45.44
C VAL A 519 24.60 -44.14 45.68
N ALA A 520 24.91 -43.67 46.89
CA ALA A 520 24.93 -42.26 47.23
C ALA A 520 25.97 -41.47 46.41
N ALA A 521 27.15 -42.06 46.19
CA ALA A 521 28.18 -41.45 45.34
C ALA A 521 27.76 -41.38 43.86
N ASP A 522 27.11 -42.45 43.36
CA ASP A 522 26.59 -42.51 42.00
C ASP A 522 25.46 -41.49 41.79
N LEU A 523 24.55 -41.33 42.76
CA LEU A 523 23.50 -40.30 42.75
C LEU A 523 24.06 -38.88 42.74
N VAL A 524 25.08 -38.62 43.59
CA VAL A 524 25.75 -37.31 43.62
C VAL A 524 26.45 -37.02 42.27
N ALA A 525 27.01 -38.03 41.61
CA ALA A 525 27.63 -37.85 40.31
C ALA A 525 26.61 -37.50 39.19
N LEU A 526 25.34 -37.84 39.38
CA LEU A 526 24.23 -37.43 38.48
C LEU A 526 23.61 -36.10 38.86
N ASP A 527 23.67 -35.71 40.17
CA ASP A 527 23.07 -34.43 40.63
C ASP A 527 23.67 -33.20 39.93
N GLU A 528 24.97 -33.14 39.76
CA GLU A 528 25.69 -32.01 39.15
C GLU A 528 25.28 -31.80 37.68
N PRO A 529 25.38 -32.79 36.80
CA PRO A 529 24.95 -32.65 35.40
C PRO A 529 23.48 -32.30 35.24
N LEU A 530 22.62 -32.80 36.13
CA LEU A 530 21.18 -32.55 36.11
C LEU A 530 20.77 -31.22 36.78
N GLY A 531 21.73 -30.40 37.24
CA GLY A 531 21.51 -29.13 37.86
C GLY A 531 20.86 -29.20 39.26
N ARG A 532 20.90 -30.40 39.93
CA ARG A 532 20.27 -30.67 41.23
C ARG A 532 21.22 -30.33 42.37
N THR A 533 21.66 -29.08 42.47
CA THR A 533 22.68 -28.66 43.43
C THR A 533 22.13 -28.36 44.82
N GLN A 534 20.84 -28.08 44.95
CA GLN A 534 20.21 -27.78 46.24
C GLN A 534 19.87 -29.09 47.01
N PRO A 535 19.97 -29.11 48.35
CA PRO A 535 19.73 -30.31 49.13
C PRO A 535 18.34 -30.93 48.94
N GLU A 536 17.35 -30.10 48.74
CA GLU A 536 15.94 -30.51 48.54
C GLU A 536 15.68 -31.12 47.16
N THR A 537 16.44 -30.75 46.15
CA THR A 537 16.30 -31.23 44.78
C THR A 537 17.19 -32.42 44.44
N ARG A 538 18.11 -32.82 45.32
CA ARG A 538 19.03 -33.96 45.11
C ARG A 538 18.27 -35.26 44.86
N LEU A 539 18.80 -36.09 44.02
CA LEU A 539 18.26 -37.43 43.73
C LEU A 539 18.10 -38.30 44.98
N SER A 540 19.05 -38.21 45.89
CA SER A 540 18.99 -38.94 47.19
C SER A 540 17.85 -38.52 48.12
N SER A 541 17.28 -37.33 47.93
CA SER A 541 16.16 -36.78 48.70
C SER A 541 14.80 -37.08 48.12
N LEU A 542 14.75 -37.62 46.91
CA LEU A 542 13.49 -37.99 46.24
C LEU A 542 12.83 -39.22 46.91
N PRO A 543 11.48 -39.30 46.96
CA PRO A 543 10.78 -40.54 47.30
C PRO A 543 11.26 -41.68 46.42
N LEU A 544 11.42 -42.89 46.98
CA LEU A 544 12.03 -44.05 46.28
C LEU A 544 11.33 -44.36 44.96
N HIS A 545 9.99 -44.32 44.92
CA HIS A 545 9.24 -44.58 43.67
C HIS A 545 9.54 -43.55 42.58
N GLN A 546 9.64 -42.25 42.95
CA GLN A 546 10.00 -41.20 41.98
C GLN A 546 11.46 -41.33 41.56
N LEU A 547 12.35 -41.76 42.44
CA LEU A 547 13.74 -42.00 42.11
C LEU A 547 13.90 -43.18 41.14
N GLU A 548 13.16 -44.28 41.38
CA GLU A 548 13.17 -45.47 40.52
C GLU A 548 12.60 -45.16 39.11
N ASP A 549 11.48 -44.43 39.03
CA ASP A 549 10.88 -43.98 37.80
C ASP A 549 11.85 -43.10 37.00
N LEU A 550 12.41 -42.07 37.67
CA LEU A 550 13.36 -41.15 37.05
C LEU A 550 14.65 -41.85 36.58
N LEU A 551 15.21 -42.77 37.37
CA LEU A 551 16.38 -43.54 36.96
C LEU A 551 16.06 -44.49 35.81
N GLY A 552 14.82 -44.96 35.71
CA GLY A 552 14.32 -45.76 34.60
C GLY A 552 14.34 -44.92 33.30
N GLU A 553 13.75 -43.75 33.35
CA GLU A 553 13.75 -42.81 32.21
C GLU A 553 15.18 -42.41 31.82
N LEU A 554 16.03 -42.06 32.77
CA LEU A 554 17.47 -41.76 32.54
C LEU A 554 18.25 -42.94 31.94
N ALA A 555 17.88 -44.16 32.26
CA ALA A 555 18.54 -45.38 31.77
C ALA A 555 18.07 -45.79 30.36
N GLU A 556 16.81 -45.55 30.00
CA GLU A 556 16.21 -45.88 28.72
C GLU A 556 16.57 -44.87 27.64
N GLU A 557 16.58 -43.59 27.97
CA GLU A 557 16.77 -42.51 27.00
C GLU A 557 18.27 -42.15 26.86
N SER A 558 18.83 -42.49 25.69
CA SER A 558 20.22 -42.13 25.35
C SER A 558 20.34 -41.14 24.20
N ASP A 559 19.29 -41.02 23.39
CA ASP A 559 19.35 -40.24 22.13
C ASP A 559 19.56 -38.75 22.39
N VAL A 560 19.03 -38.22 23.49
CA VAL A 560 19.24 -36.83 23.92
C VAL A 560 20.71 -36.53 24.21
N LEU A 561 21.49 -37.51 24.56
CA LEU A 561 22.93 -37.37 24.86
C LEU A 561 23.79 -37.36 23.61
N ASN A 562 23.23 -37.72 22.41
CA ASN A 562 23.96 -37.72 21.16
C ASN A 562 24.34 -36.27 20.78
N ASN A 563 25.58 -36.07 20.37
CA ASN A 563 26.15 -34.76 19.98
C ASN A 563 25.97 -33.66 21.04
N LEU A 564 25.73 -34.03 22.30
CA LEU A 564 25.39 -33.08 23.37
C LEU A 564 26.44 -31.99 23.55
N GLN A 565 27.72 -32.31 23.45
CA GLN A 565 28.80 -31.33 23.63
C GLN A 565 28.80 -30.29 22.50
N GLU A 566 28.64 -30.73 21.23
CA GLU A 566 28.59 -29.85 20.08
C GLU A 566 27.33 -28.96 20.16
N ARG A 567 26.19 -29.56 20.49
CA ARG A 567 24.93 -28.81 20.70
C ARG A 567 25.07 -27.81 21.83
N SER A 568 25.63 -28.22 22.98
CA SER A 568 25.81 -27.31 24.12
C SER A 568 26.72 -26.12 23.80
N ALA A 569 27.76 -26.32 22.99
CA ALA A 569 28.62 -25.23 22.53
C ALA A 569 27.90 -24.24 21.61
N LEU A 570 27.05 -24.74 20.69
CA LEU A 570 26.23 -23.91 19.83
C LEU A 570 25.16 -23.16 20.64
N MET A 571 24.50 -23.88 21.55
CA MET A 571 23.49 -23.28 22.41
C MET A 571 24.06 -22.19 23.31
N GLN A 572 25.30 -22.37 23.80
CA GLN A 572 25.96 -21.33 24.60
C GLN A 572 26.20 -20.06 23.77
N ARG A 573 26.65 -20.19 22.53
CA ARG A 573 26.81 -19.04 21.63
C ARG A 573 25.49 -18.31 21.37
N LEU A 574 24.40 -19.05 21.23
CA LEU A 574 23.08 -18.48 21.03
C LEU A 574 22.54 -17.79 22.30
N ARG A 575 22.85 -18.38 23.50
CA ARG A 575 22.54 -17.75 24.79
C ARG A 575 23.35 -16.48 25.03
N ASP A 576 24.60 -16.44 24.61
CA ASP A 576 25.43 -15.24 24.68
C ASP A 576 24.86 -14.07 23.88
N LEU A 577 24.03 -14.39 22.86
CA LEU A 577 23.20 -13.43 22.10
C LEU A 577 21.85 -13.13 22.74
N ASP A 578 21.56 -13.67 23.94
CA ASP A 578 20.32 -13.43 24.70
C ASP A 578 19.07 -14.00 23.98
N LEU A 579 19.21 -15.22 23.41
CA LEU A 579 18.13 -15.88 22.65
C LEU A 579 17.38 -16.96 23.46
N ASP A 580 17.54 -17.03 24.77
CA ASP A 580 17.00 -18.12 25.62
C ASP A 580 15.50 -18.34 25.46
N GLU A 581 14.72 -17.26 25.37
CA GLU A 581 13.27 -17.35 25.18
C GLU A 581 12.91 -18.04 23.87
N LEU A 582 13.56 -17.67 22.77
CA LEU A 582 13.37 -18.28 21.47
C LEU A 582 13.79 -19.76 21.48
N LEU A 583 14.95 -20.07 22.04
CA LEU A 583 15.47 -21.43 22.09
C LEU A 583 14.53 -22.35 22.89
N THR A 584 13.98 -21.85 23.98
CA THR A 584 13.01 -22.58 24.79
C THR A 584 11.70 -22.83 24.03
N ASP A 585 11.22 -21.82 23.30
CA ASP A 585 10.02 -21.93 22.47
C ASP A 585 10.21 -22.94 21.33
N LEU A 586 11.37 -22.90 20.66
CA LEU A 586 11.69 -23.84 19.57
C LEU A 586 11.74 -25.29 20.08
N ALA A 587 12.37 -25.52 21.24
CA ALA A 587 12.45 -26.82 21.86
C ALA A 587 11.07 -27.32 22.30
N ALA A 588 10.25 -26.47 22.95
CA ALA A 588 8.91 -26.83 23.40
C ALA A 588 7.95 -27.19 22.26
N ARG A 589 8.15 -26.61 21.08
CA ARG A 589 7.35 -26.87 19.88
C ARG A 589 7.95 -27.90 18.93
N HIS A 590 9.11 -28.48 19.25
CA HIS A 590 9.83 -29.47 18.43
C HIS A 590 10.01 -28.98 16.98
N VAL A 591 10.49 -27.73 16.81
CA VAL A 591 10.58 -27.10 15.49
C VAL A 591 11.62 -27.82 14.64
N PRO A 592 11.26 -28.32 13.45
CA PRO A 592 12.19 -29.01 12.58
C PRO A 592 13.26 -28.06 11.97
N GLU A 593 14.37 -28.65 11.52
CA GLU A 593 15.55 -27.95 10.98
C GLU A 593 15.17 -26.90 9.90
N GLU A 594 14.26 -27.26 8.99
CA GLU A 594 13.88 -26.41 7.85
C GLU A 594 13.16 -25.13 8.26
N ARG A 595 12.66 -25.07 9.50
CA ARG A 595 11.84 -23.95 9.98
C ARG A 595 12.54 -23.07 11.00
N VAL A 596 13.57 -23.51 11.69
CA VAL A 596 14.20 -22.76 12.79
C VAL A 596 14.74 -21.40 12.35
N ALA A 597 15.27 -21.29 11.12
CA ALA A 597 15.75 -20.02 10.58
C ALA A 597 14.60 -19.00 10.42
N ALA A 598 13.47 -19.46 9.90
CA ALA A 598 12.30 -18.61 9.72
C ALA A 598 11.69 -18.17 11.08
N GLU A 599 11.76 -19.02 12.10
CA GLU A 599 11.31 -18.67 13.45
C GLU A 599 12.21 -17.60 14.09
N LEU A 600 13.53 -17.67 13.89
CA LEU A 600 14.47 -16.62 14.32
C LEU A 600 14.16 -15.29 13.60
N GLU A 601 13.94 -15.33 12.28
CA GLU A 601 13.56 -14.16 11.50
C GLU A 601 12.27 -13.54 12.03
N LEU A 602 11.23 -14.35 12.26
CA LEU A 602 9.97 -13.85 12.81
C LEU A 602 10.17 -13.19 14.19
N ALA A 603 10.91 -13.84 15.08
CA ALA A 603 11.19 -13.29 16.41
C ALA A 603 11.93 -11.94 16.33
N TRP A 604 12.93 -11.86 15.46
CA TRP A 604 13.70 -10.63 15.27
C TRP A 604 12.87 -9.50 14.69
N TRP A 605 12.21 -9.74 13.54
CA TRP A 605 11.41 -8.71 12.86
C TRP A 605 10.26 -8.19 13.70
N ARG A 606 9.61 -9.07 14.48
CA ARG A 606 8.57 -8.66 15.42
C ARG A 606 9.12 -7.81 16.56
N SER A 607 10.23 -8.23 17.15
CA SER A 607 10.83 -7.50 18.26
C SER A 607 11.43 -6.16 17.81
N ALA A 608 12.03 -6.12 16.62
CA ALA A 608 12.48 -4.89 15.99
C ALA A 608 11.32 -3.92 15.74
N LEU A 609 10.23 -4.41 15.12
CA LEU A 609 9.03 -3.61 14.88
C LEU A 609 8.44 -3.04 16.18
N GLU A 610 8.30 -3.88 17.21
CA GLU A 610 7.80 -3.44 18.52
C GLU A 610 8.69 -2.36 19.14
N GLY A 611 10.02 -2.52 19.03
CA GLY A 611 10.98 -1.53 19.49
C GLY A 611 10.92 -0.20 18.75
N LEU A 612 10.81 -0.25 17.42
CA LEU A 612 10.67 0.94 16.57
C LEU A 612 9.36 1.67 16.86
N LEU A 613 8.25 0.95 16.92
CA LEU A 613 6.93 1.53 17.21
C LEU A 613 6.86 2.18 18.59
N ALA A 614 7.56 1.64 19.59
CA ALA A 614 7.59 2.20 20.94
C ALA A 614 8.36 3.54 21.02
N ASN A 615 9.31 3.76 20.11
CA ASN A 615 10.16 4.95 20.08
C ASN A 615 9.61 6.07 19.21
N GLU A 616 8.83 5.74 18.16
CA GLU A 616 8.31 6.70 17.18
C GLU A 616 6.98 7.29 17.62
N ARG A 617 7.00 8.57 18.02
CA ARG A 617 5.81 9.28 18.51
C ARG A 617 4.72 9.42 17.45
N ALA A 618 5.10 9.60 16.20
CA ALA A 618 4.15 9.74 15.09
C ALA A 618 3.33 8.47 14.86
N LEU A 619 3.89 7.29 15.24
CA LEU A 619 3.24 5.99 15.07
C LEU A 619 2.47 5.53 16.32
N LEU A 620 2.77 6.08 17.50
CA LEU A 620 2.14 5.66 18.77
C LEU A 620 0.62 5.83 18.83
N GLY A 621 0.06 6.74 18.04
CA GLY A 621 -1.39 6.99 17.97
C GLY A 621 -2.04 6.55 16.66
N ALA A 622 -1.27 5.97 15.74
CA ALA A 622 -1.69 5.66 14.38
C ALA A 622 -2.57 4.40 14.30
N LYS A 623 -3.80 4.53 14.81
CA LYS A 623 -4.83 3.50 14.59
C LYS A 623 -5.46 3.70 13.21
N THR A 624 -5.87 2.62 12.56
CA THR A 624 -6.48 2.65 11.23
C THR A 624 -7.65 3.63 11.13
N ASP A 625 -8.50 3.67 12.14
CA ASP A 625 -9.64 4.60 12.20
C ASP A 625 -9.23 6.07 12.34
N VAL A 626 -8.11 6.34 13.03
CA VAL A 626 -7.56 7.70 13.15
C VAL A 626 -6.96 8.14 11.82
N LEU A 627 -6.17 7.27 11.17
CA LEU A 627 -5.59 7.57 9.87
C LEU A 627 -6.64 7.79 8.79
N GLN A 628 -7.67 6.95 8.74
CA GLN A 628 -8.79 7.13 7.81
C GLN A 628 -9.52 8.46 8.02
N ARG A 629 -9.66 8.91 9.26
CA ARG A 629 -10.23 10.24 9.54
C ARG A 629 -9.30 11.36 9.09
N LEU A 630 -8.00 11.27 9.39
CA LEU A 630 -7.01 12.25 8.96
C LEU A 630 -6.96 12.38 7.44
N GLU A 631 -7.02 11.25 6.72
CA GLU A 631 -7.10 11.24 5.26
C GLU A 631 -8.40 11.87 4.76
N ALA A 632 -9.54 11.57 5.37
CA ALA A 632 -10.82 12.14 5.01
C ALA A 632 -10.85 13.66 5.28
N ASP A 633 -10.34 14.10 6.43
CA ASP A 633 -10.22 15.50 6.78
C ASP A 633 -9.25 16.24 5.84
N PHE A 634 -8.12 15.59 5.48
CA PHE A 634 -7.18 16.14 4.52
C PHE A 634 -7.84 16.35 3.14
N ARG A 635 -8.53 15.33 2.60
CA ARG A 635 -9.24 15.45 1.32
C ARG A 635 -10.29 16.56 1.34
N LEU A 636 -11.05 16.66 2.43
CA LEU A 636 -12.06 17.72 2.58
C LEU A 636 -11.43 19.13 2.57
N VAL A 637 -10.32 19.31 3.28
CA VAL A 637 -9.62 20.59 3.35
C VAL A 637 -8.90 20.90 2.05
N ASP A 638 -8.33 19.90 1.37
CA ASP A 638 -7.69 20.05 0.08
C ASP A 638 -8.68 20.42 -1.03
N ASP A 639 -9.86 19.76 -1.08
CA ASP A 639 -10.97 20.13 -1.94
C ASP A 639 -11.42 21.59 -1.68
N ALA A 640 -11.51 21.98 -0.41
CA ALA A 640 -11.88 23.34 -0.03
C ALA A 640 -10.82 24.36 -0.47
N HIS A 641 -9.55 24.02 -0.37
CA HIS A 641 -8.44 24.84 -0.84
C HIS A 641 -8.49 25.02 -2.35
N GLN A 642 -8.67 23.96 -3.13
CA GLN A 642 -8.79 24.02 -4.60
C GLN A 642 -9.99 24.86 -5.04
N GLN A 643 -11.15 24.69 -4.39
CA GLN A 643 -12.31 25.53 -4.63
C GLN A 643 -12.03 27.00 -4.30
N ALA A 644 -11.28 27.25 -3.23
CA ALA A 644 -10.88 28.60 -2.85
C ALA A 644 -9.89 29.21 -3.85
N ASN A 645 -8.99 28.43 -4.46
CA ASN A 645 -8.10 28.87 -5.53
C ASN A 645 -8.87 29.28 -6.78
N ALA A 646 -9.90 28.52 -7.18
CA ALA A 646 -10.79 28.91 -8.27
C ALA A 646 -11.57 30.20 -7.94
N GLY A 647 -12.04 30.33 -6.70
CA GLY A 647 -12.68 31.54 -6.19
C GLY A 647 -11.73 32.75 -6.16
N LEU A 648 -10.46 32.54 -5.81
CA LEU A 648 -9.43 33.58 -5.83
C LEU A 648 -9.16 34.08 -7.26
N LEU A 649 -9.03 33.17 -8.21
CA LEU A 649 -8.87 33.51 -9.62
C LEU A 649 -10.09 34.29 -10.14
N ALA A 650 -11.31 33.84 -9.83
CA ALA A 650 -12.54 34.54 -10.18
C ALA A 650 -12.56 35.95 -9.58
N TRP A 651 -12.15 36.15 -8.34
CA TRP A 651 -12.05 37.42 -7.66
C TRP A 651 -10.99 38.33 -8.29
N GLN A 652 -9.82 37.83 -8.62
CA GLN A 652 -8.77 38.59 -9.33
C GLN A 652 -9.25 39.11 -10.66
N LEU A 653 -9.96 38.29 -11.43
CA LEU A 653 -10.60 38.72 -12.68
C LEU A 653 -11.70 39.76 -12.43
N ALA A 654 -12.46 39.62 -11.35
CA ALA A 654 -13.49 40.59 -10.98
C ALA A 654 -12.90 41.95 -10.56
N GLU A 655 -11.80 41.96 -9.83
CA GLU A 655 -11.08 43.20 -9.50
C GLU A 655 -10.54 43.86 -10.77
N SER A 656 -9.86 43.11 -11.65
CA SER A 656 -9.39 43.61 -12.93
C SER A 656 -10.55 44.14 -13.78
N TRP A 657 -11.73 43.50 -13.76
CA TRP A 657 -12.95 43.93 -14.44
C TRP A 657 -13.47 45.25 -13.83
N ARG A 658 -13.57 45.38 -12.50
CA ARG A 658 -14.03 46.59 -11.82
C ARG A 658 -13.15 47.78 -12.07
N ILE A 659 -11.82 47.59 -11.99
CA ILE A 659 -10.82 48.61 -12.33
C ILE A 659 -10.97 48.99 -13.81
N GLY A 660 -11.07 48.00 -14.71
CA GLY A 660 -11.14 48.23 -16.14
C GLY A 660 -12.41 49.02 -16.53
N ILE A 661 -13.55 48.79 -15.91
CA ILE A 661 -14.77 49.61 -16.17
C ILE A 661 -14.55 51.09 -15.79
N VAL A 662 -13.80 51.36 -14.73
CA VAL A 662 -13.51 52.73 -14.27
C VAL A 662 -12.47 53.39 -15.19
N ASP A 663 -11.44 52.65 -15.55
CA ASP A 663 -10.30 53.19 -16.36
C ASP A 663 -10.70 53.37 -17.84
N TRP A 664 -11.55 52.49 -18.37
CA TRP A 664 -11.96 52.50 -19.78
C TRP A 664 -13.48 52.50 -19.95
N PRO A 665 -14.17 53.58 -19.54
CA PRO A 665 -15.65 53.61 -19.58
C PRO A 665 -16.23 53.58 -21.00
N GLU A 666 -15.46 54.03 -22.01
CA GLU A 666 -15.88 53.98 -23.40
C GLU A 666 -15.86 52.52 -23.93
N GLU A 667 -14.86 51.74 -23.57
CA GLU A 667 -14.82 50.31 -23.90
C GLU A 667 -16.00 49.54 -23.25
N ALA A 668 -16.29 49.85 -21.98
CA ALA A 668 -17.43 49.26 -21.27
C ALA A 668 -18.78 49.54 -21.99
N ALA A 669 -18.95 50.79 -22.43
CA ALA A 669 -20.13 51.17 -23.21
C ALA A 669 -20.18 50.44 -24.55
N ALA A 670 -19.05 50.38 -25.27
CA ALA A 670 -18.97 49.69 -26.55
C ALA A 670 -19.27 48.18 -26.39
N LEU A 671 -18.67 47.54 -25.42
CA LEU A 671 -18.88 46.11 -25.11
C LEU A 671 -20.35 45.82 -24.80
N LYS A 672 -20.99 46.66 -23.96
CA LYS A 672 -22.40 46.56 -23.65
C LYS A 672 -23.27 46.69 -24.91
N GLN A 673 -22.93 47.63 -25.82
CA GLN A 673 -23.62 47.80 -27.09
C GLN A 673 -23.48 46.55 -27.99
N LEU A 674 -22.30 46.04 -28.17
CA LEU A 674 -22.03 44.83 -28.94
C LEU A 674 -22.83 43.61 -28.45
N ILE A 675 -22.88 43.43 -27.10
CA ILE A 675 -23.64 42.35 -26.51
C ILE A 675 -25.16 42.56 -26.74
N THR A 676 -25.64 43.78 -26.56
CA THR A 676 -27.08 44.08 -26.70
C THR A 676 -27.56 43.90 -28.11
N GLN A 677 -26.80 44.39 -29.07
CA GLN A 677 -27.09 44.27 -30.48
C GLN A 677 -26.86 42.86 -31.07
N GLY A 678 -26.12 42.02 -30.37
CA GLY A 678 -25.79 40.68 -30.84
C GLY A 678 -24.73 40.66 -31.97
N THR A 679 -23.99 41.74 -32.14
CA THR A 679 -22.93 41.91 -33.18
C THR A 679 -21.52 41.63 -32.65
N ILE A 680 -21.43 40.96 -31.54
CA ILE A 680 -20.15 40.66 -30.89
C ILE A 680 -19.37 39.61 -31.69
N THR A 681 -18.18 39.98 -32.12
CA THR A 681 -17.15 39.13 -32.74
C THR A 681 -15.79 39.33 -32.08
N SER A 682 -14.83 38.44 -32.34
CA SER A 682 -13.44 38.60 -31.82
C SER A 682 -12.84 39.93 -32.33
N GLU A 683 -13.01 40.28 -33.57
CA GLU A 683 -12.53 41.53 -34.17
C GLU A 683 -13.21 42.75 -33.54
N SER A 684 -14.53 42.74 -33.38
CA SER A 684 -15.25 43.87 -32.79
C SER A 684 -14.88 44.09 -31.33
N MET A 685 -14.68 43.01 -30.57
CA MET A 685 -14.18 43.07 -29.17
C MET A 685 -12.78 43.66 -29.08
N GLN A 686 -11.85 43.14 -29.92
CA GLN A 686 -10.46 43.59 -29.91
C GLN A 686 -10.35 45.06 -30.36
N ARG A 687 -11.12 45.50 -31.33
CA ARG A 687 -11.08 46.86 -31.84
C ARG A 687 -11.72 47.88 -30.91
N LEU A 688 -12.85 47.54 -30.26
CA LEU A 688 -13.67 48.51 -29.54
C LEU A 688 -13.51 48.39 -27.99
N ALA A 689 -13.01 47.28 -27.50
CA ALA A 689 -12.80 47.03 -26.08
C ALA A 689 -11.56 46.16 -25.82
N PRO A 690 -10.35 46.59 -26.28
CA PRO A 690 -9.17 45.74 -26.23
C PRO A 690 -8.76 45.35 -24.80
N HIS A 691 -8.82 46.28 -23.83
CA HIS A 691 -8.47 46.00 -22.43
C HIS A 691 -9.50 45.15 -21.75
N LEU A 692 -10.76 45.47 -21.80
CA LEU A 692 -11.85 44.73 -21.19
C LEU A 692 -12.03 43.32 -21.79
N SER A 693 -11.76 43.18 -23.11
CA SER A 693 -11.83 41.89 -23.78
C SER A 693 -10.83 40.87 -23.18
N ARG A 694 -9.68 41.33 -22.71
CA ARG A 694 -8.66 40.45 -22.08
C ARG A 694 -9.14 39.87 -20.75
N THR A 695 -9.85 40.67 -19.96
CA THR A 695 -10.40 40.22 -18.66
C THR A 695 -11.62 39.32 -18.81
N VAL A 696 -12.50 39.61 -19.79
CA VAL A 696 -13.75 38.87 -19.95
C VAL A 696 -13.58 37.61 -20.77
N ALA A 697 -12.66 37.59 -21.71
CA ALA A 697 -12.37 36.48 -22.60
C ALA A 697 -10.87 36.15 -22.65
N PRO A 698 -10.27 35.71 -21.53
CA PRO A 698 -8.85 35.38 -21.49
C PRO A 698 -8.53 34.07 -22.21
N VAL A 699 -9.49 33.12 -22.31
CA VAL A 699 -9.32 31.83 -22.97
C VAL A 699 -10.28 31.74 -24.15
N TRP A 700 -9.72 31.40 -25.33
CA TRP A 700 -10.50 31.18 -26.55
C TRP A 700 -10.41 29.70 -26.94
N LEU A 701 -11.58 29.13 -27.29
CA LEU A 701 -11.70 27.76 -27.75
C LEU A 701 -12.09 27.78 -29.26
N ALA A 702 -11.28 27.14 -30.08
CA ALA A 702 -11.51 27.09 -31.52
C ALA A 702 -11.17 25.73 -32.13
N SER A 703 -11.83 25.33 -33.20
CA SER A 703 -11.28 24.29 -34.07
C SER A 703 -10.14 24.89 -34.91
N PRO A 704 -9.24 24.10 -35.49
CA PRO A 704 -8.21 24.58 -36.42
C PRO A 704 -8.81 25.38 -37.59
N TYR A 705 -10.02 25.03 -37.99
CA TYR A 705 -10.75 25.67 -39.11
C TYR A 705 -11.48 26.96 -38.72
N GLU A 706 -11.68 27.21 -37.44
CA GLU A 706 -12.23 28.47 -36.88
C GLU A 706 -11.15 29.49 -36.53
N VAL A 707 -9.89 29.05 -36.42
CA VAL A 707 -8.75 29.92 -36.15
C VAL A 707 -8.62 31.12 -37.08
N PRO A 708 -8.87 31.01 -38.41
CA PRO A 708 -8.84 32.19 -39.31
C PRO A 708 -9.85 33.30 -38.93
N GLN A 709 -10.87 32.97 -38.13
CA GLN A 709 -11.84 33.97 -37.60
C GLN A 709 -11.29 34.72 -36.35
N VAL A 710 -10.18 34.24 -35.76
CA VAL A 710 -9.52 34.95 -34.70
C VAL A 710 -8.83 36.19 -35.27
N SER A 711 -9.14 37.35 -34.73
CA SER A 711 -8.52 38.59 -35.22
C SER A 711 -6.98 38.52 -35.11
N ASP A 712 -6.30 38.82 -36.19
CA ASP A 712 -4.81 38.90 -36.20
C ASP A 712 -4.24 39.97 -35.26
N THR A 713 -5.07 40.98 -34.96
CA THR A 713 -4.68 42.06 -34.02
C THR A 713 -4.89 41.65 -32.53
N MET A 714 -5.51 40.47 -32.28
CA MET A 714 -5.69 40.02 -30.91
C MET A 714 -4.41 39.32 -30.40
N PRO A 715 -3.76 39.89 -29.39
CA PRO A 715 -2.55 39.28 -28.85
C PRO A 715 -2.90 37.96 -28.14
N VAL A 716 -2.28 36.88 -28.56
CA VAL A 716 -2.37 35.54 -27.94
C VAL A 716 -0.97 35.28 -27.36
N ASP A 717 -0.89 34.97 -26.07
CA ASP A 717 0.37 34.67 -25.40
C ASP A 717 0.76 33.20 -25.56
N VAL A 718 -0.24 32.29 -25.45
CA VAL A 718 -0.04 30.84 -25.46
C VAL A 718 -1.07 30.17 -26.36
N VAL A 719 -0.62 29.24 -27.18
CA VAL A 719 -1.50 28.28 -27.88
C VAL A 719 -1.39 26.91 -27.24
N ILE A 720 -2.54 26.31 -26.91
CA ILE A 720 -2.62 24.92 -26.46
C ILE A 720 -3.34 24.11 -27.55
N VAL A 721 -2.60 23.23 -28.20
CA VAL A 721 -3.16 22.28 -29.19
C VAL A 721 -3.56 21.00 -28.45
N VAL A 722 -4.84 20.71 -28.44
CA VAL A 722 -5.43 19.52 -27.79
C VAL A 722 -5.79 18.51 -28.87
N ASP A 723 -5.66 17.22 -28.57
CA ASP A 723 -5.78 16.13 -29.57
C ASP A 723 -4.81 16.34 -30.74
N ALA A 724 -3.54 16.71 -30.42
CA ALA A 724 -2.56 17.09 -31.44
C ALA A 724 -2.23 15.97 -32.42
N GLY A 725 -2.35 14.71 -32.00
CA GLY A 725 -2.21 13.55 -32.89
C GLY A 725 -3.33 13.41 -33.92
N ALA A 726 -4.50 14.03 -33.70
CA ALA A 726 -5.64 13.99 -34.60
C ALA A 726 -5.65 15.10 -35.66
N THR A 727 -4.63 15.97 -35.67
CA THR A 727 -4.47 17.08 -36.63
C THR A 727 -3.07 17.08 -37.24
N THR A 728 -2.91 17.76 -38.35
CA THR A 728 -1.61 17.98 -38.96
C THR A 728 -1.00 19.31 -38.49
N LEU A 729 0.32 19.45 -38.63
CA LEU A 729 1.01 20.72 -38.35
C LEU A 729 0.45 21.85 -39.26
N ALA A 730 0.14 21.56 -40.52
CA ALA A 730 -0.44 22.51 -41.48
C ALA A 730 -1.81 23.04 -41.01
N GLU A 731 -2.65 22.19 -40.44
CA GLU A 731 -3.94 22.59 -39.89
C GLU A 731 -3.80 23.52 -38.67
N ASN A 732 -2.75 23.39 -37.88
CA ASN A 732 -2.49 24.20 -36.68
C ASN A 732 -1.57 25.39 -36.95
N ALA A 733 -0.99 25.52 -38.13
CA ALA A 733 -0.02 26.57 -38.45
C ALA A 733 -0.53 27.98 -38.16
N GLY A 734 -1.79 28.26 -38.55
CA GLY A 734 -2.46 29.52 -38.26
C GLY A 734 -2.60 29.82 -36.74
N ALA A 735 -2.85 28.79 -35.95
CA ALA A 735 -2.89 28.96 -34.50
C ALA A 735 -1.49 29.21 -33.91
N ILE A 736 -0.51 28.42 -34.31
CA ILE A 736 0.87 28.49 -33.80
C ILE A 736 1.48 29.86 -34.06
N ARG A 737 1.30 30.42 -35.27
CA ARG A 737 1.86 31.76 -35.62
C ARG A 737 1.37 32.91 -34.74
N ARG A 738 0.18 32.73 -34.09
CA ARG A 738 -0.44 33.80 -33.29
C ARG A 738 0.09 33.89 -31.87
N ALA A 739 0.84 32.91 -31.40
CA ALA A 739 1.30 32.87 -30.00
C ALA A 739 2.82 32.82 -29.92
N ARG A 740 3.36 33.17 -28.76
CA ARG A 740 4.78 33.03 -28.47
C ARG A 740 5.16 31.66 -27.95
N GLN A 741 4.27 31.06 -27.20
CA GLN A 741 4.44 29.76 -26.56
C GLN A 741 3.44 28.78 -27.16
N VAL A 742 3.91 27.58 -27.47
CA VAL A 742 3.10 26.51 -28.05
C VAL A 742 3.19 25.26 -27.17
N VAL A 743 2.04 24.76 -26.75
CA VAL A 743 1.93 23.52 -25.97
C VAL A 743 1.00 22.56 -26.70
N ALA A 744 1.48 21.37 -27.00
CA ALA A 744 0.70 20.36 -27.70
C ALA A 744 0.42 19.16 -26.79
N PHE A 745 -0.83 18.78 -26.64
CA PHE A 745 -1.28 17.57 -25.94
C PHE A 745 -1.86 16.57 -26.95
N GLY A 746 -1.35 15.35 -26.95
CA GLY A 746 -1.87 14.33 -27.88
C GLY A 746 -1.28 12.94 -27.66
N ASP A 747 -2.00 11.95 -28.19
CA ASP A 747 -1.58 10.56 -28.18
C ASP A 747 -1.07 10.15 -29.57
N PRO A 748 0.25 9.97 -29.74
CA PRO A 748 0.81 9.60 -31.03
C PRO A 748 0.48 8.17 -31.47
N VAL A 749 -0.11 7.35 -30.58
CA VAL A 749 -0.40 5.93 -30.84
C VAL A 749 -1.83 5.74 -31.32
N THR A 750 -2.79 6.34 -30.62
CA THR A 750 -4.22 6.12 -30.88
C THR A 750 -4.86 7.21 -31.72
N GLU A 751 -4.19 8.35 -31.89
CA GLU A 751 -4.69 9.47 -32.69
C GLU A 751 -4.03 9.52 -34.06
N SER A 752 -4.84 9.82 -35.06
CA SER A 752 -4.38 10.08 -36.43
C SER A 752 -5.22 11.17 -37.09
N PRO A 753 -4.62 12.03 -37.91
CA PRO A 753 -5.37 13.03 -38.66
C PRO A 753 -6.40 12.37 -39.57
N ALA A 754 -7.61 12.87 -39.52
CA ALA A 754 -8.67 12.42 -40.43
C ALA A 754 -8.42 12.99 -41.85
N PRO A 755 -8.41 12.16 -42.92
CA PRO A 755 -8.16 12.65 -44.25
C PRO A 755 -9.31 13.53 -44.75
N PHE A 756 -9.00 14.65 -45.43
CA PHE A 756 -9.94 15.38 -46.23
C PHE A 756 -10.06 14.70 -47.60
N ARG A 757 -11.28 14.48 -48.09
CA ARG A 757 -11.56 13.97 -49.42
C ARG A 757 -12.16 15.08 -50.25
N ILE A 758 -11.72 15.23 -51.48
CA ILE A 758 -12.10 16.29 -52.40
C ILE A 758 -13.45 16.01 -53.08
N GLY A 759 -14.08 14.90 -52.83
CA GLY A 759 -15.33 14.56 -53.45
C GLY A 759 -16.18 13.58 -52.64
N LEU A 760 -17.28 13.19 -53.16
CA LEU A 760 -18.11 12.12 -52.65
C LEU A 760 -17.46 10.76 -52.97
N ASP A 761 -17.49 9.83 -52.06
CA ASP A 761 -17.18 8.45 -52.39
C ASP A 761 -18.24 7.91 -53.32
N GLU A 762 -17.85 7.26 -54.41
CA GLU A 762 -18.75 6.43 -55.19
C GLU A 762 -19.14 5.24 -54.32
N VAL A 763 -20.27 5.32 -53.67
CA VAL A 763 -20.92 4.14 -53.14
C VAL A 763 -21.65 3.53 -54.33
N ASP A 764 -21.32 2.33 -54.69
CA ASP A 764 -22.13 1.45 -55.54
C ASP A 764 -23.43 1.15 -54.79
N GLU A 765 -24.32 2.11 -54.75
CA GLU A 765 -25.66 1.89 -54.22
C GLU A 765 -26.46 1.13 -55.26
N GLU A 766 -26.78 -0.12 -55.00
CA GLU A 766 -27.98 -0.74 -55.54
C GLU A 766 -29.15 0.21 -55.25
N PRO A 767 -30.00 0.52 -56.23
CA PRO A 767 -31.09 1.49 -56.03
C PRO A 767 -31.99 0.95 -54.90
N VAL A 768 -32.00 1.66 -53.77
CA VAL A 768 -32.97 1.40 -52.70
C VAL A 768 -34.35 1.51 -53.31
N ALA A 769 -35.04 0.38 -53.46
CA ALA A 769 -36.40 0.32 -53.87
C ALA A 769 -37.22 1.22 -52.95
N LEU A 770 -37.79 2.30 -53.52
CA LEU A 770 -38.68 3.19 -52.75
C LEU A 770 -39.80 2.32 -52.19
N MET A 771 -39.80 2.13 -50.86
CA MET A 771 -40.92 1.53 -50.19
C MET A 771 -42.15 2.37 -50.52
N ARG A 772 -43.10 1.80 -51.29
CA ARG A 772 -44.42 2.37 -51.45
C ARG A 772 -45.02 2.59 -50.04
N PRO A 773 -45.63 3.75 -49.75
CA PRO A 773 -46.33 3.94 -48.51
C PRO A 773 -47.37 2.83 -48.36
N ALA A 774 -47.36 2.14 -47.25
CA ALA A 774 -48.34 1.13 -46.90
C ALA A 774 -49.74 1.75 -46.97
N ALA A 775 -50.62 1.16 -47.77
CA ALA A 775 -52.01 1.56 -47.81
C ALA A 775 -52.62 1.43 -46.41
N THR A 776 -53.36 2.49 -46.01
CA THR A 776 -54.21 2.51 -44.82
C THR A 776 -55.16 1.31 -44.85
N VAL A 777 -54.98 0.42 -43.90
CA VAL A 777 -55.96 -0.63 -43.59
C VAL A 777 -56.92 -0.03 -42.58
N GLU A 778 -58.19 0.14 -43.04
CA GLU A 778 -59.30 0.45 -42.16
C GLU A 778 -59.55 -0.63 -41.10
N SER A 779 -59.96 -0.19 -39.96
CA SER A 779 -60.37 -0.99 -38.83
C SER A 779 -61.54 -1.90 -39.14
N GLN A 780 -61.46 -3.17 -38.84
CA GLN A 780 -62.60 -3.99 -38.44
C GLN A 780 -62.33 -4.56 -37.06
N ALA A 781 -63.11 -4.09 -36.13
CA ALA A 781 -63.36 -4.75 -34.85
C ALA A 781 -64.21 -5.99 -35.06
N ASP A 782 -63.87 -7.08 -34.46
CA ASP A 782 -64.84 -7.95 -33.74
C ASP A 782 -64.13 -9.07 -32.95
N ALA A 783 -64.48 -9.09 -31.73
CA ALA A 783 -64.70 -10.11 -30.71
C ALA A 783 -64.20 -11.55 -30.93
N ALA A 784 -63.51 -12.09 -29.94
CA ALA A 784 -63.95 -13.16 -29.04
C ALA A 784 -62.77 -13.70 -28.21
N GLU A 785 -62.96 -13.62 -26.91
CA GLU A 785 -62.86 -14.58 -25.84
C GLU A 785 -61.82 -15.70 -25.89
N GLY A 786 -61.04 -15.72 -24.82
CA GLY A 786 -60.81 -16.97 -23.96
C GLY A 786 -59.51 -17.74 -24.28
N ASP A 787 -58.60 -17.73 -23.43
CA ASP A 787 -58.36 -18.77 -22.45
C ASP A 787 -56.99 -18.57 -21.72
N GLU A 788 -57.09 -18.79 -20.42
CA GLU A 788 -55.96 -18.81 -19.52
C GLU A 788 -55.02 -20.00 -19.78
N THR A 789 -53.75 -19.86 -19.59
CA THR A 789 -53.00 -20.81 -18.70
C THR A 789 -51.64 -20.25 -18.37
N GLN A 790 -51.40 -20.23 -17.11
CA GLN A 790 -50.16 -20.05 -16.36
C GLN A 790 -49.01 -20.94 -16.84
N THR A 791 -47.79 -20.47 -16.76
CA THR A 791 -46.77 -21.22 -16.03
C THR A 791 -45.56 -20.31 -15.72
N GLU A 792 -45.19 -20.40 -14.50
CA GLU A 792 -44.13 -19.90 -13.66
C GLU A 792 -42.70 -19.87 -14.23
N ALA A 793 -42.03 -18.87 -13.78
CA ALA A 793 -40.78 -18.89 -12.99
C ALA A 793 -39.51 -19.52 -13.58
N SER A 794 -38.48 -18.73 -13.74
CA SER A 794 -37.28 -18.89 -12.89
C SER A 794 -36.33 -17.73 -13.08
N ALA A 795 -36.01 -17.15 -11.94
CA ALA A 795 -34.93 -16.19 -11.74
C ALA A 795 -33.59 -16.91 -11.85
N SER A 796 -32.57 -16.24 -12.39
CA SER A 796 -31.20 -16.55 -12.01
C SER A 796 -30.37 -15.25 -12.00
N GLU A 797 -29.88 -15.04 -10.82
CA GLU A 797 -28.92 -14.03 -10.38
C GLU A 797 -27.65 -14.00 -11.23
N ALA A 798 -27.12 -12.80 -11.40
CA ALA A 798 -25.73 -12.59 -11.77
C ALA A 798 -24.97 -11.98 -10.57
N PRO A 799 -23.75 -12.40 -10.26
CA PRO A 799 -22.99 -11.85 -9.15
C PRO A 799 -22.20 -10.63 -9.59
N ALA A 800 -22.19 -9.66 -8.68
CA ALA A 800 -21.29 -8.54 -8.66
C ALA A 800 -19.87 -9.03 -8.34
N ALA A 801 -18.89 -8.48 -9.03
CA ALA A 801 -17.49 -8.55 -8.65
C ALA A 801 -16.95 -7.14 -8.47
N SER A 802 -16.27 -7.00 -7.38
CA SER A 802 -15.59 -5.88 -6.75
C SER A 802 -14.63 -5.10 -7.65
#